data_104067743c4841d3d4903bb937e9b906
#
_entry.id   104067743c4841d3d4903bb937e9b906
#
_cell.length_a   1.000
_cell.length_b   1.000
_cell.length_c   1.000
_cell.angle_alpha   90.00
_cell.angle_beta   90.00
_cell.angle_gamma   90.00
#
_symmetry.space_group_name_H-M   'P 1'
#
loop_
_entity.id
_entity.type
_entity.pdbx_description
1 polymer ?
#
loop_
_entity_poly.entity_id
_entity_poly.type
_entity_poly.pdbx_seq_one_letter_code
_entity_poly.pdbx_strand_id
1 'polypeptide(L)'
;MRKTNSVLRIAFAGCLLALLACGEAEQQASGQSEPIVNNVKGTLIDQTAIDGFVTSPNGPEAGVWVIAETDDLPTLYSKTVVTNENGAYVIPDLPAAQYDIWVRGYGLVDSPKVNATPGQSLNLNAVIAPNAAAAAAYYPAGYWYSLLEIPHKSEFPGTGPDGNGISPNINNQADFIRRVTSGGCLACHQLGNAAIRNLPNLFSGYDTSTEAWNRRVRSGQAGGSMTRSLVGMGDQRTLEMYADWTDRIAAGELPPIPERPTGLERNIVITQWDWADPTAYLHDVASTDRRDPTRNAYGKLYGALEESANYLPVLDPVANSSAQVPVFTEDPNYNPEPPAPMAESPYWGDEPIWDASTSVHNPMLDQDGRVWITARARAPQDVPAFCQEGSDHPSAQAFPLGRSGRHLGVYDPDSEVYTPINTCFGTHHLMFAEDEDNTLWTSGGGRVIGWLNTRQYLETGDAAASQGWTPFILDTNGNGRRDKDYVEPDEPIDPSRDKRINSGYYAVAPAPDGSVWGSNLSYPGAVVRLKPGDDPSITALTEYYELPLDDNGDPIEGFSPRGMDIDRNGVAWVALASGHMASFDRSLCLSPLNGPEATGQHCPEGWTFYTEPLPQFKNIDTPGSSEGSYYTWVDQFNTFGLGENTPINTGNQSGALLALNEGEWIRLRVPYPLGFYTKWMDGRIDDPAAGWKGRGLWATYSSRTPFHMETGPGTSSKVYHFQMRPDPLTK
;
A
#
# COMPACT_ATOMS: atom_id res chain seq x y z
N MET A 1 -53.94 -18.33 -31.41
CA MET A 1 -54.73 -19.29 -30.60
C MET A 1 -54.20 -19.14 -29.17
N ARG A 2 -54.92 -18.38 -28.34
CA ARG A 2 -55.86 -18.84 -27.29
C ARG A 2 -55.15 -19.85 -26.36
N LYS A 3 -55.01 -19.69 -25.08
CA LYS A 3 -55.64 -19.05 -23.89
C LYS A 3 -55.01 -19.78 -22.72
N THR A 4 -54.89 -19.47 -21.49
CA THR A 4 -55.51 -18.57 -20.48
C THR A 4 -54.87 -18.86 -19.10
N ASN A 5 -54.75 -17.83 -18.34
CA ASN A 5 -54.88 -17.63 -16.89
C ASN A 5 -55.07 -18.82 -15.94
N SER A 6 -54.44 -18.76 -14.75
CA SER A 6 -55.22 -18.67 -13.50
C SER A 6 -54.40 -18.22 -12.29
N VAL A 7 -54.92 -17.20 -11.65
CA VAL A 7 -54.63 -16.65 -10.33
C VAL A 7 -55.37 -17.50 -9.28
N LEU A 8 -54.77 -17.74 -8.11
CA LEU A 8 -55.55 -18.03 -6.91
C LEU A 8 -54.90 -17.38 -5.67
N ARG A 9 -55.59 -16.36 -5.18
CA ARG A 9 -55.49 -15.82 -3.81
C ARG A 9 -56.44 -16.61 -2.92
N ILE A 10 -56.04 -16.92 -1.69
CA ILE A 10 -56.96 -17.10 -0.55
C ILE A 10 -56.31 -16.48 0.70
N ALA A 11 -57.12 -15.71 1.37
CA ALA A 11 -56.87 -14.94 2.56
C ALA A 11 -57.66 -15.46 3.79
N PHE A 12 -57.29 -14.96 4.97
CA PHE A 12 -58.10 -14.80 6.20
C PHE A 12 -58.30 -15.99 7.17
N ALA A 13 -57.99 -15.80 8.41
CA ALA A 13 -58.72 -15.43 9.63
C ALA A 13 -57.83 -15.79 10.84
N GLY A 14 -57.57 -15.06 11.90
CA GLY A 14 -58.41 -14.12 12.65
C GLY A 14 -59.03 -14.76 13.88
N CYS A 15 -58.47 -14.52 15.10
CA CYS A 15 -59.22 -14.53 16.39
C CYS A 15 -58.33 -14.01 17.51
N LEU A 16 -58.75 -13.18 18.12
CA LEU A 16 -59.06 -12.13 19.09
C LEU A 16 -59.49 -12.65 20.46
N LEU A 17 -59.18 -11.85 21.54
CA LEU A 17 -59.74 -11.78 22.91
C LEU A 17 -59.18 -12.78 23.95
N ALA A 18 -58.84 -12.35 25.16
CA ALA A 18 -59.55 -11.45 26.07
C ALA A 18 -58.64 -10.86 27.17
N LEU A 19 -59.07 -9.67 27.60
CA LEU A 19 -58.74 -8.83 28.75
C LEU A 19 -59.07 -9.43 30.13
N LEU A 20 -58.40 -8.89 31.19
CA LEU A 20 -58.95 -8.35 32.46
C LEU A 20 -57.75 -8.16 33.42
N ALA A 21 -57.34 -7.05 33.79
CA ALA A 21 -57.80 -5.90 34.60
C ALA A 21 -57.49 -6.00 36.11
N CYS A 22 -56.98 -4.88 36.61
CA CYS A 22 -57.05 -4.28 37.95
C CYS A 22 -55.99 -4.59 38.99
N GLY A 23 -55.31 -3.50 39.45
CA GLY A 23 -55.13 -3.15 40.83
C GLY A 23 -53.99 -2.19 41.11
N GLU A 24 -54.32 -0.93 41.34
CA GLU A 24 -53.43 0.17 41.80
C GLU A 24 -52.95 -0.05 43.24
N ALA A 25 -51.73 0.36 43.52
CA ALA A 25 -51.36 1.03 44.77
C ALA A 25 -50.03 1.78 44.63
N GLU A 26 -50.12 3.09 44.71
CA GLU A 26 -48.99 4.01 44.92
C GLU A 26 -48.40 3.80 46.30
N GLN A 27 -47.06 3.80 46.41
CA GLN A 27 -46.35 4.33 47.56
C GLN A 27 -44.99 4.91 47.17
N GLN A 28 -44.87 6.23 47.32
CA GLN A 28 -43.61 6.96 47.30
C GLN A 28 -42.70 6.52 48.44
N ALA A 29 -41.43 6.21 48.11
CA ALA A 29 -40.36 6.27 49.10
C ALA A 29 -39.09 6.77 48.41
N SER A 30 -38.61 7.90 48.85
CA SER A 30 -37.30 8.49 48.57
C SER A 30 -36.18 7.56 49.02
N GLY A 31 -35.27 7.24 48.11
CA GLY A 31 -34.08 6.42 48.45
C GLY A 31 -32.92 6.81 47.55
N GLN A 32 -31.84 7.22 48.14
CA GLN A 32 -30.55 7.59 47.59
C GLN A 32 -30.05 6.57 46.57
N SER A 33 -29.54 7.05 45.46
CA SER A 33 -28.85 6.23 44.46
C SER A 33 -27.46 5.81 44.97
N GLU A 34 -27.34 4.57 45.39
CA GLU A 34 -26.04 3.89 45.50
C GLU A 34 -25.49 3.59 44.11
N PRO A 35 -24.16 3.64 43.91
CA PRO A 35 -23.58 3.26 42.63
C PRO A 35 -23.78 1.76 42.39
N ILE A 36 -24.35 1.42 41.23
CA ILE A 36 -24.48 0.04 40.75
C ILE A 36 -23.08 -0.52 40.49
N VAL A 37 -22.53 -1.19 41.49
CA VAL A 37 -21.41 -2.10 41.29
C VAL A 37 -22.00 -3.36 40.65
N ASN A 38 -21.93 -3.45 39.34
CA ASN A 38 -22.18 -4.70 38.63
C ASN A 38 -21.10 -5.71 39.05
N ASN A 39 -21.45 -6.62 39.93
CA ASN A 39 -20.73 -7.85 40.19
C ASN A 39 -20.71 -8.66 38.89
N VAL A 40 -19.67 -8.52 38.09
CA VAL A 40 -19.32 -9.46 37.03
C VAL A 40 -18.93 -10.75 37.73
N LYS A 41 -19.84 -11.74 37.71
CA LYS A 41 -19.52 -13.13 38.10
C LYS A 41 -18.27 -13.53 37.36
N GLY A 42 -17.29 -14.06 38.10
CA GLY A 42 -15.99 -14.45 37.59
C GLY A 42 -16.08 -15.30 36.31
N THR A 43 -15.85 -14.66 35.21
CA THR A 43 -15.48 -15.29 33.97
C THR A 43 -14.09 -15.87 34.19
N LEU A 44 -13.88 -17.14 33.91
CA LEU A 44 -12.54 -17.73 33.90
C LEU A 44 -11.67 -16.81 33.03
N ILE A 45 -10.66 -16.20 33.64
CA ILE A 45 -9.69 -15.35 32.92
C ILE A 45 -9.04 -16.26 31.88
N ASP A 46 -9.14 -15.88 30.63
CA ASP A 46 -8.45 -16.58 29.54
C ASP A 46 -6.94 -16.45 29.82
N GLN A 47 -6.27 -17.60 29.97
CA GLN A 47 -4.87 -17.66 30.36
C GLN A 47 -3.93 -17.06 29.27
N THR A 48 -4.47 -16.78 28.07
CA THR A 48 -3.74 -16.19 26.93
C THR A 48 -4.08 -14.72 26.69
N ALA A 49 -4.93 -14.10 27.51
CA ALA A 49 -5.35 -12.71 27.33
C ALA A 49 -4.92 -11.84 28.52
N ILE A 50 -4.81 -10.53 28.26
CA ILE A 50 -4.74 -9.47 29.28
C ILE A 50 -5.94 -8.55 29.05
N ASP A 51 -6.71 -8.26 30.09
CA ASP A 51 -7.86 -7.38 30.02
C ASP A 51 -7.84 -6.30 31.11
N GLY A 52 -8.72 -5.31 30.98
CA GLY A 52 -8.87 -4.26 32.00
C GLY A 52 -9.54 -3.00 31.47
N PHE A 53 -9.28 -1.91 32.18
CA PHE A 53 -9.81 -0.58 31.88
C PHE A 53 -8.70 0.45 31.77
N VAL A 54 -8.90 1.42 30.88
CA VAL A 54 -8.08 2.63 30.78
C VAL A 54 -8.88 3.81 31.28
N THR A 55 -8.34 4.55 32.26
CA THR A 55 -8.94 5.73 32.81
C THR A 55 -7.97 6.90 32.87
N SER A 56 -8.48 8.12 32.93
CA SER A 56 -7.74 9.35 33.22
C SER A 56 -8.48 10.17 34.26
N PRO A 57 -7.98 11.33 34.70
CA PRO A 57 -8.74 12.26 35.52
C PRO A 57 -10.08 12.69 34.92
N ASN A 58 -10.27 12.54 33.60
CA ASN A 58 -11.51 12.86 32.91
C ASN A 58 -12.52 11.69 32.86
N GLY A 59 -12.16 10.52 33.39
CA GLY A 59 -12.96 9.30 33.36
C GLY A 59 -12.42 8.21 32.43
N PRO A 60 -13.29 7.31 31.98
CA PRO A 60 -12.90 6.27 31.02
C PRO A 60 -12.36 6.82 29.70
N GLU A 61 -11.28 6.23 29.17
CA GLU A 61 -10.64 6.65 27.94
C GLU A 61 -11.08 5.76 26.77
N ALA A 62 -12.02 6.25 25.97
CA ALA A 62 -12.52 5.58 24.78
C ALA A 62 -11.65 5.84 23.56
N GLY A 63 -11.46 4.81 22.69
CA GLY A 63 -10.72 4.95 21.43
C GLY A 63 -9.24 5.28 21.62
N VAL A 64 -8.61 4.71 22.66
CA VAL A 64 -7.17 4.79 22.88
C VAL A 64 -6.55 3.40 22.68
N TRP A 65 -5.29 3.39 22.29
CA TRP A 65 -4.55 2.15 22.07
C TRP A 65 -3.94 1.63 23.37
N VAL A 66 -4.07 0.32 23.59
CA VAL A 66 -3.33 -0.41 24.61
C VAL A 66 -2.34 -1.30 23.88
N ILE A 67 -1.06 -1.11 24.14
CA ILE A 67 0.06 -1.75 23.46
C ILE A 67 0.76 -2.66 24.46
N ALA A 68 0.93 -3.93 24.11
CA ALA A 68 1.71 -4.91 24.85
C ALA A 68 2.93 -5.32 23.99
N GLU A 69 4.13 -5.12 24.51
CA GLU A 69 5.41 -5.38 23.81
C GLU A 69 6.28 -6.32 24.65
N THR A 70 7.02 -7.23 23.98
CA THR A 70 7.97 -8.13 24.65
C THR A 70 9.17 -8.42 23.77
N ASP A 71 10.34 -8.58 24.39
CA ASP A 71 11.59 -9.10 23.82
C ASP A 71 11.95 -10.50 24.34
N ASP A 72 11.06 -11.13 25.11
CA ASP A 72 11.22 -12.52 25.61
C ASP A 72 11.02 -13.58 24.50
N LEU A 73 10.49 -13.20 23.32
CA LEU A 73 10.30 -14.10 22.18
C LEU A 73 11.51 -14.08 21.24
N PRO A 74 11.63 -15.04 20.30
CA PRO A 74 12.76 -15.09 19.36
C PRO A 74 12.93 -13.83 18.51
N THR A 75 11.88 -13.03 18.30
CA THR A 75 11.95 -11.68 17.73
C THR A 75 11.07 -10.71 18.52
N LEU A 76 11.38 -9.42 18.49
CA LEU A 76 10.57 -8.40 19.16
C LEU A 76 9.12 -8.51 18.67
N TYR A 77 8.22 -8.55 19.61
CA TYR A 77 6.79 -8.77 19.37
C TYR A 77 5.96 -7.70 20.07
N SER A 78 4.93 -7.21 19.39
CA SER A 78 3.92 -6.41 20.07
C SER A 78 2.51 -6.72 19.58
N LYS A 79 1.53 -6.51 20.47
CA LYS A 79 0.11 -6.60 20.13
C LYS A 79 -0.61 -5.34 20.62
N THR A 80 -1.41 -4.76 19.75
CA THR A 80 -2.14 -3.50 19.97
C THR A 80 -3.63 -3.70 19.79
N VAL A 81 -4.41 -3.18 20.73
CA VAL A 81 -5.88 -3.14 20.68
C VAL A 81 -6.39 -1.75 21.02
N VAL A 82 -7.65 -1.48 20.71
CA VAL A 82 -8.32 -0.21 21.00
C VAL A 82 -9.37 -0.40 22.10
N THR A 83 -9.50 0.57 23.01
CA THR A 83 -10.53 0.57 24.05
C THR A 83 -11.92 0.86 23.48
N ASN A 84 -12.94 0.25 24.08
CA ASN A 84 -14.35 0.52 23.77
C ASN A 84 -14.83 1.87 24.38
N GLU A 85 -16.13 2.16 24.28
CA GLU A 85 -16.76 3.40 24.78
C GLU A 85 -16.58 3.61 26.30
N ASN A 86 -16.40 2.52 27.04
CA ASN A 86 -16.26 2.53 28.49
C ASN A 86 -14.80 2.45 28.96
N GLY A 87 -13.84 2.58 28.04
CA GLY A 87 -12.41 2.44 28.32
C GLY A 87 -11.95 1.00 28.58
N ALA A 88 -12.82 0.01 28.37
CA ALA A 88 -12.47 -1.39 28.54
C ALA A 88 -11.69 -1.93 27.34
N TYR A 89 -10.74 -2.86 27.59
CA TYR A 89 -9.94 -3.49 26.58
C TYR A 89 -9.68 -4.97 26.85
N VAL A 90 -9.38 -5.72 25.79
CA VAL A 90 -8.88 -7.10 25.85
C VAL A 90 -7.77 -7.25 24.79
N ILE A 91 -6.59 -7.69 25.22
CA ILE A 91 -5.50 -8.11 24.32
C ILE A 91 -5.56 -9.63 24.26
N PRO A 92 -6.05 -10.22 23.16
CA PRO A 92 -6.26 -11.66 23.06
C PRO A 92 -4.99 -12.39 22.57
N ASP A 93 -4.92 -13.69 22.79
CA ASP A 93 -3.96 -14.62 22.18
C ASP A 93 -2.50 -14.13 22.28
N LEU A 94 -2.09 -13.76 23.48
CA LEU A 94 -0.71 -13.39 23.76
C LEU A 94 0.14 -14.66 23.98
N PRO A 95 1.29 -14.83 23.30
CA PRO A 95 2.30 -15.83 23.68
C PRO A 95 2.69 -15.72 25.16
N ALA A 96 3.13 -16.84 25.72
CA ALA A 96 3.58 -16.88 27.10
C ALA A 96 4.93 -16.14 27.24
N ALA A 97 4.89 -14.90 27.73
CA ALA A 97 6.02 -14.00 27.93
C ALA A 97 5.65 -12.93 28.96
N GLN A 98 6.63 -12.14 29.41
CA GLN A 98 6.40 -10.94 30.17
C GLN A 98 6.29 -9.74 29.23
N TYR A 99 5.27 -8.92 29.39
CA TYR A 99 4.99 -7.79 28.53
C TYR A 99 5.12 -6.46 29.24
N ASP A 100 5.72 -5.48 28.58
CA ASP A 100 5.59 -4.08 28.87
C ASP A 100 4.29 -3.55 28.26
N ILE A 101 3.37 -3.02 29.08
CA ILE A 101 2.06 -2.56 28.64
C ILE A 101 1.88 -1.08 28.94
N TRP A 102 1.43 -0.31 27.93
CA TRP A 102 1.15 1.12 28.08
C TRP A 102 -0.02 1.59 27.21
N VAL A 103 -0.44 2.83 27.46
CA VAL A 103 -1.54 3.49 26.75
C VAL A 103 -0.99 4.60 25.88
N ARG A 104 -1.52 4.72 24.67
CA ARG A 104 -1.33 5.82 23.73
C ARG A 104 -2.65 6.28 23.16
N GLY A 105 -2.80 7.59 22.88
CA GLY A 105 -4.02 8.12 22.25
C GLY A 105 -3.92 9.59 21.92
N TYR A 106 -4.77 10.06 21.02
CA TYR A 106 -4.80 11.47 20.68
C TYR A 106 -5.30 12.30 21.87
N GLY A 107 -4.58 13.38 22.16
CA GLY A 107 -4.76 14.20 23.38
C GLY A 107 -4.02 13.68 24.61
N LEU A 108 -3.31 12.55 24.49
CA LEU A 108 -2.51 11.93 25.54
C LEU A 108 -1.02 11.96 25.17
N VAL A 109 -0.16 11.66 26.15
CA VAL A 109 1.21 11.17 25.97
C VAL A 109 1.26 9.72 26.42
N ASP A 110 2.31 8.98 26.06
CA ASP A 110 2.47 7.60 26.50
C ASP A 110 2.43 7.50 28.02
N SER A 111 1.64 6.56 28.53
CA SER A 111 1.63 6.24 29.95
C SER A 111 2.92 5.53 30.35
N PRO A 112 3.27 5.51 31.65
CA PRO A 112 4.29 4.62 32.15
C PRO A 112 4.00 3.16 31.74
N LYS A 113 5.05 2.41 31.37
CA LYS A 113 4.95 0.97 31.08
C LYS A 113 4.74 0.20 32.37
N VAL A 114 3.85 -0.79 32.32
CA VAL A 114 3.52 -1.70 33.44
C VAL A 114 3.78 -3.12 32.97
N ASN A 115 4.52 -3.90 33.75
CA ASN A 115 4.76 -5.29 33.42
C ASN A 115 3.57 -6.18 33.78
N ALA A 116 3.21 -7.09 32.88
CA ALA A 116 2.19 -8.11 33.11
C ALA A 116 2.45 -9.36 32.27
N THR A 117 1.82 -10.46 32.67
CA THR A 117 1.79 -11.72 31.91
C THR A 117 0.37 -12.09 31.49
N PRO A 118 0.17 -12.88 30.44
CA PRO A 118 -1.15 -13.37 30.04
C PRO A 118 -1.89 -14.01 31.23
N GLY A 119 -3.21 -13.88 31.25
CA GLY A 119 -4.08 -14.33 32.34
C GLY A 119 -4.31 -13.29 33.46
N GLN A 120 -3.76 -12.08 33.33
CA GLN A 120 -3.92 -11.00 34.30
C GLN A 120 -4.96 -9.97 33.86
N SER A 121 -5.65 -9.37 34.82
CA SER A 121 -6.47 -8.17 34.62
C SER A 121 -5.69 -6.94 35.07
N LEU A 122 -5.55 -5.94 34.20
CA LEU A 122 -4.68 -4.78 34.41
C LEU A 122 -5.42 -3.47 34.11
N ASN A 123 -5.66 -2.64 35.13
CA ASN A 123 -6.19 -1.30 34.94
C ASN A 123 -5.05 -0.30 34.73
N LEU A 124 -5.16 0.52 33.69
CA LEU A 124 -4.15 1.47 33.25
C LEU A 124 -4.63 2.92 33.42
N ASN A 125 -3.68 3.80 33.74
CA ASN A 125 -3.92 5.23 33.83
C ASN A 125 -3.33 5.93 32.60
N ALA A 126 -4.18 6.51 31.77
CA ALA A 126 -3.76 7.36 30.66
C ALA A 126 -3.21 8.71 31.18
N VAL A 127 -2.23 9.25 30.48
CA VAL A 127 -1.59 10.51 30.83
C VAL A 127 -2.00 11.60 29.85
N ILE A 128 -2.77 12.58 30.30
CA ILE A 128 -3.20 13.72 29.49
C ILE A 128 -1.95 14.51 29.06
N ALA A 129 -1.88 14.86 27.78
CA ALA A 129 -0.77 15.67 27.25
C ALA A 129 -0.71 17.04 27.97
N PRO A 130 0.47 17.49 28.42
CA PRO A 130 0.59 18.75 29.18
C PRO A 130 0.27 20.00 28.33
N ASN A 131 0.36 19.89 27.02
CA ASN A 131 0.02 20.93 26.06
C ASN A 131 -0.24 20.34 24.66
N ALA A 132 -0.70 21.18 23.73
CA ALA A 132 -1.03 20.78 22.36
C ALA A 132 0.18 20.23 21.58
N ALA A 133 1.37 20.78 21.79
CA ALA A 133 2.59 20.31 21.09
C ALA A 133 2.98 18.89 21.54
N ALA A 134 2.86 18.58 22.84
CA ALA A 134 3.09 17.24 23.37
C ALA A 134 2.07 16.23 22.83
N ALA A 135 0.79 16.63 22.70
CA ALA A 135 -0.24 15.79 22.09
C ALA A 135 0.06 15.55 20.60
N ALA A 136 0.47 16.59 19.87
CA ALA A 136 0.73 16.51 18.44
C ALA A 136 1.93 15.62 18.09
N ALA A 137 2.84 15.35 19.03
CA ALA A 137 3.94 14.41 18.82
C ALA A 137 3.45 12.98 18.46
N TYR A 138 2.23 12.64 18.81
CA TYR A 138 1.59 11.33 18.54
C TYR A 138 0.62 11.35 17.33
N TYR A 139 0.55 12.46 16.58
CA TYR A 139 -0.31 12.53 15.40
C TYR A 139 0.39 11.88 14.21
N PRO A 140 -0.37 11.21 13.32
CA PRO A 140 0.19 10.59 12.12
C PRO A 140 1.00 11.58 11.27
N ALA A 141 2.01 11.08 10.58
CA ALA A 141 2.90 11.89 9.76
C ALA A 141 2.15 12.75 8.73
N GLY A 142 1.06 12.25 8.15
CA GLY A 142 0.26 12.98 7.18
C GLY A 142 -0.38 14.26 7.72
N TYR A 143 -0.71 14.30 8.99
CA TYR A 143 -1.21 15.55 9.61
C TYR A 143 -0.14 16.65 9.63
N TRP A 144 1.11 16.30 9.90
CA TRP A 144 2.24 17.21 9.83
C TRP A 144 2.60 17.57 8.39
N TYR A 145 2.47 16.61 7.47
CA TYR A 145 2.73 16.84 6.05
C TYR A 145 1.69 17.75 5.40
N SER A 146 0.43 17.71 5.85
CA SER A 146 -0.62 18.60 5.36
C SER A 146 -0.36 20.10 5.62
N LEU A 147 0.57 20.42 6.53
CA LEU A 147 1.02 21.81 6.75
C LEU A 147 1.90 22.36 5.61
N LEU A 148 2.31 21.52 4.65
CA LEU A 148 3.11 21.96 3.51
C LEU A 148 2.31 22.93 2.63
N GLU A 149 2.90 24.08 2.31
CA GLU A 149 2.30 25.08 1.42
C GLU A 149 2.74 24.82 -0.01
N ILE A 150 1.89 24.18 -0.79
CA ILE A 150 2.12 23.94 -2.22
C ILE A 150 2.14 25.27 -2.97
N PRO A 151 3.01 25.49 -3.99
CA PRO A 151 2.94 26.66 -4.86
C PRO A 151 1.52 26.88 -5.38
N HIS A 152 1.01 28.11 -5.26
CA HIS A 152 -0.36 28.43 -5.66
C HIS A 152 -0.57 28.22 -7.17
N LYS A 153 -1.78 27.85 -7.59
CA LYS A 153 -2.10 27.57 -9.00
C LYS A 153 -1.71 28.70 -9.97
N SER A 154 -1.71 29.96 -9.51
CA SER A 154 -1.28 31.10 -10.31
C SER A 154 0.23 31.19 -10.56
N GLU A 155 1.04 30.38 -9.89
CA GLU A 155 2.49 30.29 -10.14
C GLU A 155 2.81 29.38 -11.34
N PHE A 156 1.83 28.64 -11.86
CA PHE A 156 2.01 27.74 -13.01
C PHE A 156 1.54 28.39 -14.33
N PRO A 157 2.17 28.01 -15.48
CA PRO A 157 3.25 27.06 -15.63
C PRO A 157 4.57 27.54 -15.00
N GLY A 158 5.47 26.59 -14.71
CA GLY A 158 6.82 26.91 -14.25
C GLY A 158 7.59 27.70 -15.29
N THR A 159 8.43 28.63 -14.83
CA THR A 159 9.23 29.54 -15.70
C THR A 159 10.74 29.39 -15.51
N GLY A 160 11.15 28.42 -14.69
CA GLY A 160 12.56 28.09 -14.48
C GLY A 160 13.27 28.97 -13.44
N PRO A 161 14.59 28.75 -13.26
CA PRO A 161 15.37 29.43 -12.20
C PRO A 161 15.47 30.93 -12.35
N ASP A 162 15.41 31.48 -13.57
CA ASP A 162 15.42 32.92 -13.83
C ASP A 162 14.01 33.56 -13.69
N GLY A 163 13.00 32.77 -13.39
CA GLY A 163 11.60 33.16 -13.21
C GLY A 163 11.07 32.86 -11.82
N ASN A 164 10.06 31.98 -11.72
CA ASN A 164 9.42 31.60 -10.44
C ASN A 164 10.10 30.42 -9.73
N GLY A 165 11.20 29.91 -10.24
CA GLY A 165 11.94 28.80 -9.64
C GLY A 165 11.31 27.41 -9.81
N ILE A 166 10.10 27.30 -10.40
CA ILE A 166 9.44 26.04 -10.73
C ILE A 166 9.95 25.56 -12.10
N SER A 167 10.18 24.26 -12.24
CA SER A 167 10.63 23.69 -13.51
C SER A 167 9.65 24.02 -14.67
N PRO A 168 10.15 24.44 -15.84
CA PRO A 168 9.30 24.75 -17.00
C PRO A 168 8.61 23.50 -17.58
N ASN A 169 8.97 22.31 -17.11
CA ASN A 169 8.30 21.06 -17.48
C ASN A 169 7.05 20.75 -16.61
N ILE A 170 6.73 21.64 -15.65
CA ILE A 170 5.53 21.53 -14.83
C ILE A 170 4.51 22.57 -15.29
N ASN A 171 3.42 22.11 -15.87
CA ASN A 171 2.43 22.96 -16.51
C ASN A 171 1.36 23.47 -15.56
N ASN A 172 1.02 22.68 -14.52
CA ASN A 172 -0.02 23.03 -13.56
C ASN A 172 0.30 22.51 -12.13
N GLN A 173 -0.52 22.93 -11.17
CA GLN A 173 -0.37 22.56 -9.76
C GLN A 173 -0.49 21.05 -9.53
N ALA A 174 -1.35 20.36 -10.26
CA ALA A 174 -1.58 18.93 -10.11
C ALA A 174 -0.32 18.11 -10.48
N ASP A 175 0.39 18.47 -11.56
CA ASP A 175 1.67 17.81 -11.90
C ASP A 175 2.76 18.09 -10.85
N PHE A 176 2.73 19.25 -10.18
CA PHE A 176 3.62 19.51 -9.04
C PHE A 176 3.25 18.63 -7.84
N ILE A 177 1.97 18.57 -7.46
CA ILE A 177 1.47 17.74 -6.35
C ILE A 177 1.84 16.26 -6.57
N ARG A 178 1.65 15.74 -7.78
CA ARG A 178 2.04 14.38 -8.13
C ARG A 178 3.48 14.05 -7.75
N ARG A 179 4.39 15.01 -7.89
CA ARG A 179 5.82 14.80 -7.58
C ARG A 179 6.10 14.82 -6.09
N VAL A 180 5.28 15.49 -5.29
CA VAL A 180 5.42 15.50 -3.83
C VAL A 180 4.63 14.36 -3.15
N THR A 181 3.65 13.75 -3.82
CA THR A 181 2.79 12.73 -3.23
C THR A 181 3.03 11.30 -3.75
N SER A 182 3.31 11.10 -5.03
CA SER A 182 3.46 9.74 -5.58
C SER A 182 4.80 9.50 -6.27
N GLY A 183 5.42 10.53 -6.80
CA GLY A 183 6.79 10.49 -7.30
C GLY A 183 7.77 11.05 -6.28
N GLY A 184 9.03 11.14 -6.60
CA GLY A 184 10.02 11.84 -5.78
C GLY A 184 10.15 11.35 -4.34
N CYS A 185 9.94 12.22 -3.37
CA CYS A 185 10.27 11.97 -1.96
C CYS A 185 9.36 10.89 -1.32
N LEU A 186 8.05 10.95 -1.57
CA LEU A 186 7.08 10.02 -0.96
C LEU A 186 7.24 8.58 -1.44
N ALA A 187 7.89 8.37 -2.58
CA ALA A 187 8.22 7.01 -3.04
C ALA A 187 9.11 6.23 -2.06
N CYS A 188 9.85 6.96 -1.19
CA CYS A 188 10.83 6.37 -0.28
C CYS A 188 10.61 6.77 1.19
N HIS A 189 9.92 7.87 1.47
CA HIS A 189 9.82 8.45 2.80
C HIS A 189 8.38 8.67 3.23
N GLN A 190 8.10 8.42 4.51
CA GLN A 190 6.92 8.96 5.16
C GLN A 190 7.23 10.40 5.58
N LEU A 191 6.92 11.37 4.72
CA LEU A 191 7.14 12.78 5.03
C LEU A 191 6.21 13.23 6.17
N GLY A 192 6.68 14.16 6.99
CA GLY A 192 5.94 14.60 8.18
C GLY A 192 6.25 13.81 9.45
N ASN A 193 6.98 12.69 9.39
CA ASN A 193 7.51 12.07 10.60
C ASN A 193 8.58 12.96 11.27
N ALA A 194 8.88 12.73 12.56
CA ALA A 194 9.78 13.59 13.34
C ALA A 194 11.20 13.64 12.77
N ALA A 195 11.68 12.53 12.22
CA ALA A 195 13.02 12.46 11.62
C ALA A 195 13.14 13.35 10.36
N ILE A 196 12.02 13.64 9.68
CA ILE A 196 12.03 14.45 8.45
C ILE A 196 11.61 15.88 8.71
N ARG A 197 10.53 16.13 9.49
CA ARG A 197 10.06 17.49 9.78
C ARG A 197 11.00 18.30 10.66
N ASN A 198 11.91 17.64 11.39
CA ASN A 198 12.96 18.30 12.15
C ASN A 198 14.28 18.26 11.38
N LEU A 199 15.00 19.38 11.34
CA LEU A 199 16.35 19.40 10.78
C LEU A 199 17.33 18.83 11.78
N PRO A 200 18.08 17.75 11.44
CA PRO A 200 19.12 17.17 12.32
C PRO A 200 20.26 18.16 12.61
N ASN A 201 20.91 17.96 13.76
CA ASN A 201 22.05 18.79 14.19
C ASN A 201 23.20 18.86 13.17
N LEU A 202 23.38 17.85 12.33
CA LEU A 202 24.37 17.85 11.24
C LEU A 202 24.19 19.06 10.32
N PHE A 203 22.98 19.62 10.23
CA PHE A 203 22.66 20.76 9.38
C PHE A 203 22.53 22.08 10.11
N SER A 204 22.86 22.13 11.42
CA SER A 204 22.75 23.35 12.24
C SER A 204 23.79 24.43 11.92
N GLY A 205 24.82 24.11 11.11
CA GLY A 205 25.88 25.04 10.72
C GLY A 205 25.58 25.86 9.45
N TYR A 206 24.39 25.72 8.85
CA TYR A 206 23.99 26.49 7.68
C TYR A 206 23.28 27.78 8.09
N ASP A 207 23.47 28.86 7.32
CA ASP A 207 22.93 30.19 7.61
C ASP A 207 21.41 30.22 7.39
N THR A 208 20.87 29.38 6.50
CA THR A 208 19.44 29.30 6.17
C THR A 208 18.94 27.88 6.15
N SER A 209 17.64 27.69 6.44
CA SER A 209 16.97 26.38 6.34
C SER A 209 16.95 25.86 4.90
N THR A 210 16.93 26.73 3.90
CA THR A 210 17.03 26.38 2.47
C THR A 210 18.38 25.72 2.16
N GLU A 211 19.49 26.26 2.68
CA GLU A 211 20.82 25.65 2.53
C GLU A 211 20.91 24.32 3.27
N ALA A 212 20.35 24.25 4.48
CA ALA A 212 20.26 23.02 5.26
C ALA A 212 19.49 21.92 4.50
N TRP A 213 18.35 22.25 3.89
CA TRP A 213 17.59 21.33 3.05
C TRP A 213 18.35 20.93 1.78
N ASN A 214 19.03 21.86 1.10
CA ASN A 214 19.87 21.56 -0.05
C ASN A 214 20.99 20.56 0.30
N ARG A 215 21.59 20.70 1.48
CA ARG A 215 22.57 19.72 1.99
C ARG A 215 21.91 18.37 2.33
N ARG A 216 20.74 18.39 2.96
CA ARG A 216 20.00 17.19 3.37
C ARG A 216 19.67 16.28 2.21
N VAL A 217 19.13 16.81 1.12
CA VAL A 217 18.71 16.02 -0.06
C VAL A 217 19.88 15.41 -0.84
N ARG A 218 21.10 15.78 -0.50
CA ARG A 218 22.33 15.18 -1.06
C ARG A 218 22.92 14.09 -0.19
N SER A 219 22.32 13.83 0.99
CA SER A 219 22.85 12.89 1.99
C SER A 219 22.61 11.43 1.60
N GLY A 220 23.59 10.58 1.92
CA GLY A 220 23.48 9.13 1.80
C GLY A 220 23.38 8.61 0.37
N GLN A 221 23.15 7.31 0.23
CA GLN A 221 23.14 6.61 -1.06
C GLN A 221 22.00 7.06 -1.99
N ALA A 222 20.88 7.54 -1.42
CA ALA A 222 19.75 8.08 -2.19
C ALA A 222 19.90 9.58 -2.60
N GLY A 223 20.97 10.25 -2.18
CA GLY A 223 21.18 11.68 -2.42
C GLY A 223 21.09 12.09 -3.91
N GLY A 224 21.63 11.27 -4.80
CA GLY A 224 21.51 11.49 -6.24
C GLY A 224 20.07 11.40 -6.77
N SER A 225 19.26 10.51 -6.23
CA SER A 225 17.83 10.37 -6.60
C SER A 225 17.00 11.51 -6.07
N MET A 226 17.22 11.91 -4.80
CA MET A 226 16.56 13.07 -4.19
C MET A 226 16.89 14.37 -4.96
N THR A 227 18.16 14.58 -5.30
CA THR A 227 18.59 15.75 -6.08
C THR A 227 17.92 15.80 -7.47
N ARG A 228 17.85 14.66 -8.18
CA ARG A 228 17.14 14.60 -9.48
C ARG A 228 15.66 14.95 -9.35
N SER A 229 15.00 14.48 -8.28
CA SER A 229 13.60 14.81 -8.01
C SER A 229 13.40 16.31 -7.80
N LEU A 230 14.28 16.97 -7.01
CA LEU A 230 14.25 18.42 -6.81
C LEU A 230 14.43 19.19 -8.12
N VAL A 231 15.48 18.85 -8.89
CA VAL A 231 15.74 19.52 -10.19
C VAL A 231 14.53 19.35 -11.12
N GLY A 232 13.90 18.19 -11.12
CA GLY A 232 12.68 17.94 -11.90
C GLY A 232 11.48 18.80 -11.51
N MET A 233 11.47 19.32 -10.26
CA MET A 233 10.40 20.19 -9.75
C MET A 233 10.75 21.68 -9.85
N GLY A 234 12.01 22.02 -9.99
CA GLY A 234 12.59 23.33 -9.79
C GLY A 234 13.16 23.42 -8.38
N ASP A 235 14.47 23.23 -8.27
CA ASP A 235 15.17 23.02 -7.00
C ASP A 235 15.02 24.20 -6.03
N GLN A 236 15.14 25.44 -6.52
CA GLN A 236 15.03 26.64 -5.68
C GLN A 236 13.66 26.71 -4.99
N ARG A 237 12.58 26.74 -5.76
CA ARG A 237 11.20 26.90 -5.24
C ARG A 237 10.80 25.74 -4.34
N THR A 238 11.25 24.53 -4.67
CA THR A 238 10.96 23.33 -3.88
C THR A 238 11.74 23.33 -2.55
N LEU A 239 12.99 23.73 -2.54
CA LEU A 239 13.78 23.88 -1.31
C LEU A 239 13.20 24.97 -0.39
N GLU A 240 12.79 26.10 -0.94
CA GLU A 240 12.10 27.18 -0.20
C GLU A 240 10.81 26.67 0.45
N MET A 241 10.01 25.88 -0.26
CA MET A 241 8.77 25.27 0.24
C MET A 241 9.03 24.35 1.43
N TYR A 242 10.02 23.47 1.36
CA TYR A 242 10.36 22.58 2.47
C TYR A 242 11.01 23.31 3.64
N ALA A 243 11.81 24.33 3.38
CA ALA A 243 12.41 25.17 4.42
C ALA A 243 11.34 25.93 5.21
N ASP A 244 10.42 26.61 4.51
CA ASP A 244 9.28 27.29 5.11
C ASP A 244 8.44 26.34 5.99
N TRP A 245 8.12 25.14 5.47
CA TRP A 245 7.36 24.14 6.21
C TRP A 245 8.03 23.77 7.54
N THR A 246 9.34 23.46 7.52
CA THR A 246 10.07 23.10 8.76
C THR A 246 10.28 24.28 9.69
N ASP A 247 10.46 25.49 9.17
CA ASP A 247 10.60 26.71 9.98
C ASP A 247 9.30 27.06 10.70
N ARG A 248 8.15 26.94 10.05
CA ARG A 248 6.84 27.16 10.68
C ARG A 248 6.56 26.11 11.78
N ILE A 249 6.91 24.86 11.56
CA ILE A 249 6.80 23.81 12.59
C ILE A 249 7.73 24.13 13.77
N ALA A 250 8.98 24.52 13.50
CA ALA A 250 9.93 24.91 14.55
C ALA A 250 9.47 26.16 15.33
N ALA A 251 8.74 27.08 14.67
CA ALA A 251 8.10 28.24 15.29
C ALA A 251 6.83 27.89 16.08
N GLY A 252 6.39 26.63 16.10
CA GLY A 252 5.26 26.14 16.90
C GLY A 252 3.96 25.96 16.14
N GLU A 253 3.95 25.93 14.81
CA GLU A 253 2.76 25.56 14.06
C GLU A 253 2.43 24.10 14.29
N LEU A 254 1.15 23.80 14.57
CA LEU A 254 0.64 22.47 14.87
C LEU A 254 -0.43 22.06 13.84
N PRO A 255 -0.49 20.78 13.49
CA PRO A 255 -1.56 20.26 12.65
C PRO A 255 -2.90 20.15 13.39
N PRO A 256 -4.02 20.01 12.67
CA PRO A 256 -5.31 19.76 13.26
C PRO A 256 -5.29 18.46 14.10
N ILE A 257 -6.20 18.38 15.10
CA ILE A 257 -6.27 17.24 16.00
C ILE A 257 -6.94 16.05 15.26
N PRO A 258 -6.28 14.88 15.20
CA PRO A 258 -6.90 13.68 14.63
C PRO A 258 -8.06 13.19 15.48
N GLU A 259 -9.08 12.63 14.84
CA GLU A 259 -10.15 11.94 15.54
C GLU A 259 -9.66 10.61 16.13
N ARG A 260 -10.10 10.28 17.35
CA ARG A 260 -9.84 8.97 17.96
C ARG A 260 -10.59 7.86 17.21
N PRO A 261 -10.12 6.61 17.25
CA PRO A 261 -10.85 5.46 16.69
C PRO A 261 -12.29 5.37 17.18
N THR A 262 -13.22 5.17 16.23
CA THR A 262 -14.66 5.00 16.49
C THR A 262 -15.19 3.79 15.72
N GLY A 263 -16.39 3.31 16.08
CA GLY A 263 -17.06 2.24 15.35
C GLY A 263 -16.18 1.00 15.13
N LEU A 264 -16.11 0.52 13.91
CA LEU A 264 -15.31 -0.66 13.53
C LEU A 264 -13.80 -0.48 13.74
N GLU A 265 -13.29 0.75 13.76
CA GLU A 265 -11.88 1.00 14.04
C GLU A 265 -11.44 0.53 15.44
N ARG A 266 -12.38 0.39 16.39
CA ARG A 266 -12.11 -0.16 17.74
C ARG A 266 -12.02 -1.68 17.77
N ASN A 267 -12.49 -2.35 16.74
CA ASN A 267 -12.50 -3.81 16.65
C ASN A 267 -11.17 -4.38 16.15
N ILE A 268 -10.22 -3.51 15.80
CA ILE A 268 -8.95 -3.91 15.19
C ILE A 268 -8.02 -4.48 16.26
N VAL A 269 -7.40 -5.61 15.94
CA VAL A 269 -6.26 -6.19 16.64
C VAL A 269 -5.07 -6.16 15.70
N ILE A 270 -3.96 -5.58 16.14
CA ILE A 270 -2.73 -5.51 15.36
C ILE A 270 -1.65 -6.31 16.08
N THR A 271 -1.07 -7.28 15.41
CA THR A 271 0.13 -7.97 15.87
C THR A 271 1.32 -7.53 15.03
N GLN A 272 2.47 -7.32 15.66
CA GLN A 272 3.68 -6.81 15.01
C GLN A 272 4.87 -7.66 15.42
N TRP A 273 5.76 -7.93 14.47
CA TRP A 273 7.06 -8.58 14.68
C TRP A 273 8.16 -7.74 14.05
N ASP A 274 9.32 -7.68 14.71
CA ASP A 274 10.52 -7.23 14.03
C ASP A 274 10.96 -8.28 13.01
N TRP A 275 11.41 -7.83 11.83
CA TRP A 275 11.74 -8.67 10.71
C TRP A 275 12.86 -8.05 9.89
N ALA A 276 13.80 -8.83 9.43
CA ALA A 276 15.01 -8.40 8.75
C ALA A 276 16.01 -7.61 9.64
N ASP A 277 17.12 -7.19 9.06
CA ASP A 277 18.17 -6.45 9.75
C ASP A 277 17.85 -4.96 9.88
N PRO A 278 18.47 -4.24 10.83
CA PRO A 278 18.23 -2.79 11.01
C PRO A 278 18.57 -1.92 9.80
N THR A 279 19.43 -2.39 8.89
CA THR A 279 19.80 -1.70 7.65
C THR A 279 18.97 -2.15 6.45
N ALA A 280 18.14 -3.20 6.61
CA ALA A 280 17.35 -3.76 5.53
C ALA A 280 16.10 -2.91 5.25
N TYR A 281 15.87 -2.66 3.97
CA TYR A 281 14.68 -2.01 3.46
C TYR A 281 13.67 -3.06 3.01
N LEU A 282 12.68 -3.32 3.85
CA LEU A 282 11.61 -4.27 3.55
C LEU A 282 10.56 -3.61 2.64
N HIS A 283 10.34 -4.16 1.44
CA HIS A 283 9.42 -3.60 0.47
C HIS A 283 8.03 -4.22 0.55
N ASP A 284 7.92 -5.54 0.36
CA ASP A 284 6.66 -6.26 0.23
C ASP A 284 6.66 -7.53 1.09
N VAL A 285 5.48 -8.14 1.24
CA VAL A 285 5.26 -9.41 1.91
C VAL A 285 4.36 -10.31 1.06
N ALA A 286 4.62 -11.61 1.06
CA ALA A 286 3.72 -12.64 0.55
C ALA A 286 3.37 -13.61 1.68
N SER A 287 2.08 -13.87 1.86
CA SER A 287 1.54 -14.76 2.89
C SER A 287 0.80 -15.96 2.30
N THR A 288 0.28 -15.84 1.08
CA THR A 288 -0.59 -16.83 0.43
C THR A 288 -0.51 -16.74 -1.10
N ASP A 289 -1.16 -17.67 -1.80
CA ASP A 289 -1.58 -17.46 -3.19
C ASP A 289 -2.82 -16.57 -3.20
N ARG A 290 -2.72 -15.41 -3.81
CA ARG A 290 -3.81 -14.43 -3.83
C ARG A 290 -5.11 -14.97 -4.45
N ARG A 291 -5.02 -15.94 -5.35
CA ARG A 291 -6.19 -16.57 -6.02
C ARG A 291 -6.93 -17.56 -5.11
N ASP A 292 -6.26 -18.04 -4.07
CA ASP A 292 -6.81 -18.92 -3.02
C ASP A 292 -6.21 -18.55 -1.66
N PRO A 293 -6.80 -17.61 -0.91
CA PRO A 293 -6.24 -17.11 0.34
C PRO A 293 -6.17 -18.16 1.46
N THR A 294 -6.63 -19.37 1.24
CA THR A 294 -6.50 -20.50 2.17
C THR A 294 -5.17 -21.24 2.01
N ARG A 295 -4.41 -20.94 0.97
CA ARG A 295 -3.09 -21.54 0.77
C ARG A 295 -2.10 -21.04 1.81
N ASN A 296 -1.12 -21.88 2.14
CA ASN A 296 -0.09 -21.55 3.12
C ASN A 296 -0.65 -21.19 4.51
N ALA A 297 -1.79 -21.82 4.92
CA ALA A 297 -2.43 -21.58 6.21
C ALA A 297 -1.43 -21.82 7.37
N TYR A 298 -1.31 -20.85 8.29
CA TYR A 298 -0.31 -20.79 9.36
C TYR A 298 1.15 -20.91 8.90
N GLY A 299 1.40 -20.80 7.60
CA GLY A 299 2.72 -20.94 7.03
C GLY A 299 3.59 -19.68 7.17
N LYS A 300 4.84 -19.82 6.77
CA LYS A 300 5.83 -18.75 6.80
C LYS A 300 5.45 -17.63 5.82
N LEU A 301 5.86 -16.41 6.17
CA LEU A 301 5.77 -15.25 5.29
C LEU A 301 7.13 -14.95 4.68
N TYR A 302 7.13 -14.43 3.46
CA TYR A 302 8.34 -14.09 2.72
C TYR A 302 8.31 -12.63 2.32
N GLY A 303 9.41 -11.92 2.56
CA GLY A 303 9.54 -10.49 2.23
C GLY A 303 10.50 -10.25 1.08
N ALA A 304 10.55 -9.00 0.63
CA ALA A 304 11.49 -8.51 -0.37
C ALA A 304 12.31 -7.35 0.18
N LEU A 305 13.61 -7.35 -0.08
CA LEU A 305 14.58 -6.34 0.36
C LEU A 305 15.19 -5.63 -0.85
N GLU A 306 14.44 -4.68 -1.42
CA GLU A 306 14.91 -3.92 -2.56
C GLU A 306 16.18 -3.11 -2.20
N GLU A 307 17.22 -3.21 -3.03
CA GLU A 307 18.50 -2.48 -2.92
C GLU A 307 19.32 -2.77 -1.65
N SER A 308 18.75 -3.32 -0.58
CA SER A 308 19.40 -3.33 0.73
C SER A 308 20.12 -4.62 1.08
N ALA A 309 19.67 -5.78 0.61
CA ALA A 309 20.28 -7.05 0.94
C ALA A 309 20.00 -8.15 -0.10
N ASN A 310 20.80 -9.22 -0.08
CA ASN A 310 20.71 -10.36 -0.99
C ASN A 310 20.09 -11.58 -0.31
N TYR A 311 18.91 -11.38 0.34
CA TYR A 311 18.13 -12.48 0.93
C TYR A 311 16.65 -12.16 0.96
N LEU A 312 15.80 -13.18 1.08
CA LEU A 312 14.42 -13.02 1.46
C LEU A 312 14.33 -13.12 2.99
N PRO A 313 13.80 -12.13 3.68
CA PRO A 313 13.45 -12.32 5.08
C PRO A 313 12.25 -13.24 5.18
N VAL A 314 12.28 -14.13 6.15
CA VAL A 314 11.24 -15.14 6.41
C VAL A 314 10.76 -14.95 7.84
N LEU A 315 9.45 -14.79 8.03
CA LEU A 315 8.82 -14.80 9.34
C LEU A 315 8.01 -16.10 9.51
N ASP A 316 8.24 -16.78 10.63
CA ASP A 316 7.34 -17.83 11.12
C ASP A 316 6.45 -17.21 12.21
N PRO A 317 5.18 -16.90 11.91
CA PRO A 317 4.29 -16.23 12.86
C PRO A 317 3.83 -17.15 14.00
N VAL A 318 3.93 -18.46 13.83
CA VAL A 318 3.59 -19.46 14.88
C VAL A 318 4.74 -19.60 15.87
N ALA A 319 5.97 -19.66 15.38
CA ALA A 319 7.17 -19.72 16.20
C ALA A 319 7.64 -18.35 16.72
N ASN A 320 7.05 -17.24 16.24
CA ASN A 320 7.49 -15.87 16.49
C ASN A 320 9.01 -15.67 16.20
N SER A 321 9.47 -16.21 15.10
CA SER A 321 10.90 -16.21 14.74
C SER A 321 11.12 -15.79 13.30
N SER A 322 12.26 -15.15 13.03
CA SER A 322 12.68 -14.75 11.70
C SER A 322 13.88 -15.57 11.21
N ALA A 323 13.99 -15.70 9.89
CA ALA A 323 15.08 -16.38 9.19
C ALA A 323 15.39 -15.64 7.86
N GLN A 324 16.43 -16.08 7.17
CA GLN A 324 16.88 -15.52 5.89
C GLN A 324 17.09 -16.62 4.87
N VAL A 325 16.63 -16.39 3.62
CA VAL A 325 16.89 -17.24 2.48
C VAL A 325 17.78 -16.49 1.50
N PRO A 326 19.02 -16.94 1.24
CA PRO A 326 19.92 -16.27 0.30
C PRO A 326 19.37 -16.20 -1.12
N VAL A 327 19.52 -15.04 -1.75
CA VAL A 327 19.17 -14.80 -3.16
C VAL A 327 20.42 -14.34 -3.91
N PHE A 328 20.62 -14.81 -5.14
CA PHE A 328 21.83 -14.54 -5.90
C PHE A 328 21.53 -14.35 -7.40
N THR A 329 22.46 -13.72 -8.12
CA THR A 329 22.46 -13.60 -9.58
C THR A 329 23.12 -14.82 -10.24
N GLU A 330 22.87 -15.05 -11.54
CA GLU A 330 23.49 -16.14 -12.32
C GLU A 330 25.03 -16.05 -12.30
N ASP A 331 25.56 -14.82 -12.37
CA ASP A 331 26.99 -14.59 -12.19
C ASP A 331 27.27 -14.17 -10.72
N PRO A 332 27.89 -15.03 -9.92
CA PRO A 332 28.20 -14.72 -8.53
C PRO A 332 29.22 -13.57 -8.35
N ASN A 333 29.91 -13.19 -9.41
CA ASN A 333 30.84 -12.05 -9.41
C ASN A 333 30.19 -10.75 -9.87
N TYR A 334 28.92 -10.79 -10.29
CA TYR A 334 28.21 -9.58 -10.65
C TYR A 334 28.09 -8.67 -9.43
N ASN A 335 28.74 -7.53 -9.51
CA ASN A 335 28.62 -6.45 -8.53
C ASN A 335 28.13 -5.21 -9.30
N PRO A 336 26.95 -4.65 -8.96
CA PRO A 336 26.56 -3.37 -9.53
C PRO A 336 27.63 -2.31 -9.22
N GLU A 337 27.78 -1.33 -10.10
CA GLU A 337 28.73 -0.23 -9.86
C GLU A 337 28.53 0.33 -8.44
N PRO A 338 29.62 0.52 -7.70
CA PRO A 338 29.51 1.10 -6.36
C PRO A 338 28.78 2.46 -6.47
N PRO A 339 27.97 2.82 -5.47
CA PRO A 339 27.31 4.10 -5.48
C PRO A 339 28.33 5.23 -5.63
N ALA A 340 27.98 6.25 -6.39
CA ALA A 340 28.81 7.46 -6.51
C ALA A 340 29.15 7.99 -5.10
N PRO A 341 30.28 8.70 -4.94
CA PRO A 341 30.64 9.30 -3.66
C PRO A 341 29.45 10.03 -3.07
N MET A 342 29.04 9.65 -1.87
CA MET A 342 27.87 10.22 -1.21
C MET A 342 28.30 11.23 -0.14
N ALA A 343 27.45 12.23 0.12
CA ALA A 343 27.61 13.09 1.27
C ALA A 343 27.12 12.37 2.53
N GLU A 344 27.77 12.64 3.66
CA GLU A 344 27.44 12.08 4.97
C GLU A 344 25.94 12.14 5.27
N SER A 345 25.37 11.00 5.71
CA SER A 345 24.00 10.89 6.21
C SER A 345 23.96 11.27 7.70
N PRO A 346 22.92 11.98 8.18
CA PRO A 346 22.80 12.31 9.61
C PRO A 346 22.66 11.10 10.53
N TYR A 347 22.35 9.93 9.98
CA TYR A 347 22.08 8.70 10.75
C TYR A 347 23.14 7.61 10.56
N TRP A 348 23.75 7.53 9.38
CA TRP A 348 24.67 6.43 8.99
C TRP A 348 26.09 6.91 8.66
N GLY A 349 26.35 8.22 8.78
CA GLY A 349 27.66 8.76 8.40
C GLY A 349 27.91 8.67 6.89
N ASP A 350 29.15 8.38 6.51
CA ASP A 350 29.63 8.26 5.13
C ASP A 350 29.70 6.80 4.63
N GLU A 351 29.35 5.83 5.47
CA GLU A 351 29.35 4.40 5.12
C GLU A 351 28.13 4.03 4.27
N PRO A 352 28.32 3.33 3.14
CA PRO A 352 27.23 2.76 2.39
C PRO A 352 26.62 1.58 3.17
N ILE A 353 25.28 1.58 3.33
CA ILE A 353 24.57 0.53 4.06
C ILE A 353 23.86 -0.47 3.14
N TRP A 354 23.74 -0.17 1.83
CA TRP A 354 23.08 -1.02 0.85
C TRP A 354 24.05 -1.45 -0.25
N ASP A 355 24.10 -2.75 -0.48
CA ASP A 355 25.03 -3.37 -1.45
C ASP A 355 24.37 -4.51 -2.27
N ALA A 356 23.03 -4.60 -2.28
CA ALA A 356 22.34 -5.71 -2.93
C ALA A 356 22.57 -5.74 -4.45
N SER A 357 23.14 -6.83 -4.92
CA SER A 357 23.25 -7.13 -6.36
C SER A 357 21.93 -7.61 -6.96
N THR A 358 21.06 -8.26 -6.18
CA THR A 358 19.83 -8.90 -6.64
C THR A 358 18.63 -7.96 -6.70
N SER A 359 18.57 -6.91 -5.87
CA SER A 359 17.47 -5.95 -5.84
C SER A 359 16.09 -6.63 -5.87
N VAL A 360 15.83 -7.46 -4.86
CA VAL A 360 14.59 -8.25 -4.74
C VAL A 360 13.38 -7.35 -4.54
N HIS A 361 12.30 -7.64 -5.26
CA HIS A 361 11.06 -6.89 -5.16
C HIS A 361 9.87 -7.84 -5.31
N ASN A 362 8.71 -7.46 -4.79
CA ASN A 362 7.40 -8.08 -4.94
C ASN A 362 7.40 -9.63 -4.93
N PRO A 363 7.38 -10.26 -3.76
CA PRO A 363 7.20 -11.70 -3.64
C PRO A 363 5.74 -12.08 -3.84
N MET A 364 5.48 -13.30 -4.33
CA MET A 364 4.14 -13.87 -4.42
C MET A 364 4.22 -15.40 -4.34
N LEU A 365 3.27 -16.04 -3.66
CA LEU A 365 3.19 -17.50 -3.63
C LEU A 365 2.35 -18.00 -4.80
N ASP A 366 2.75 -19.17 -5.33
CA ASP A 366 1.90 -19.93 -6.25
C ASP A 366 1.02 -20.94 -5.49
N GLN A 367 0.18 -21.66 -6.23
CA GLN A 367 -0.74 -22.67 -5.70
C GLN A 367 -0.04 -23.83 -4.96
N ASP A 368 1.25 -24.06 -5.21
CA ASP A 368 2.07 -25.11 -4.62
C ASP A 368 2.97 -24.59 -3.48
N GLY A 369 2.88 -23.28 -3.15
CA GLY A 369 3.63 -22.65 -2.07
C GLY A 369 5.04 -22.20 -2.44
N ARG A 370 5.43 -22.21 -3.73
CA ARG A 370 6.69 -21.62 -4.16
C ARG A 370 6.62 -20.10 -4.14
N VAL A 371 7.72 -19.46 -3.81
CA VAL A 371 7.82 -18.01 -3.71
C VAL A 371 8.45 -17.44 -4.99
N TRP A 372 7.64 -16.80 -5.80
CA TRP A 372 8.07 -16.09 -7.00
C TRP A 372 8.41 -14.65 -6.66
N ILE A 373 9.51 -14.14 -7.20
CA ILE A 373 9.99 -12.78 -6.94
C ILE A 373 10.42 -12.10 -8.22
N THR A 374 10.37 -10.78 -8.24
CA THR A 374 11.15 -10.01 -9.21
C THR A 374 12.52 -9.73 -8.61
N ALA A 375 13.56 -10.15 -9.30
CA ALA A 375 14.95 -10.00 -8.85
C ALA A 375 15.90 -9.90 -10.04
N ARG A 376 17.03 -9.28 -9.83
CA ARG A 376 18.06 -9.22 -10.85
C ARG A 376 18.74 -10.58 -10.98
N ALA A 377 18.65 -11.21 -12.17
CA ALA A 377 19.35 -12.45 -12.49
C ALA A 377 20.72 -12.18 -13.13
N ARG A 378 20.88 -11.08 -13.85
CA ARG A 378 22.09 -10.70 -14.61
C ARG A 378 22.28 -9.19 -14.71
N ALA A 379 23.39 -8.75 -15.26
CA ALA A 379 23.57 -7.34 -15.61
C ALA A 379 22.57 -6.88 -16.69
N PRO A 380 22.11 -5.63 -16.63
CA PRO A 380 21.04 -5.14 -17.52
C PRO A 380 21.34 -5.20 -19.02
N GLN A 381 22.59 -5.12 -19.41
CA GLN A 381 23.05 -5.14 -20.82
C GLN A 381 23.29 -6.55 -21.36
N ASP A 382 23.38 -7.57 -20.52
CA ASP A 382 23.74 -8.94 -20.91
C ASP A 382 22.50 -9.71 -21.34
N VAL A 383 21.78 -9.15 -22.33
CA VAL A 383 20.50 -9.68 -22.82
C VAL A 383 20.72 -10.92 -23.68
N PRO A 384 20.01 -12.04 -23.42
CA PRO A 384 20.11 -13.25 -24.25
C PRO A 384 19.80 -13.00 -25.72
N ALA A 385 20.45 -13.74 -26.61
CA ALA A 385 20.29 -13.57 -28.04
C ALA A 385 18.85 -13.77 -28.54
N PHE A 386 18.09 -14.65 -27.89
CA PHE A 386 16.67 -14.88 -28.25
C PHE A 386 15.76 -13.69 -28.00
N CYS A 387 16.20 -12.69 -27.22
CA CYS A 387 15.46 -11.45 -26.96
C CYS A 387 15.66 -10.38 -28.03
N GLN A 388 16.71 -10.49 -28.83
CA GLN A 388 17.24 -9.42 -29.67
C GLN A 388 16.70 -9.49 -31.10
N GLU A 389 16.96 -8.45 -31.87
CA GLU A 389 16.65 -8.38 -33.31
C GLU A 389 17.30 -9.55 -34.07
N GLY A 390 16.55 -10.16 -34.99
CA GLY A 390 16.95 -11.32 -35.74
C GLY A 390 16.74 -12.68 -35.10
N SER A 391 16.15 -12.68 -33.86
CA SER A 391 15.72 -13.91 -33.21
C SER A 391 14.45 -14.49 -33.83
N ASP A 392 14.30 -15.83 -33.72
CA ASP A 392 13.08 -16.54 -34.12
C ASP A 392 11.99 -16.51 -33.01
N HIS A 393 12.27 -15.94 -31.85
CA HIS A 393 11.31 -15.84 -30.76
C HIS A 393 10.15 -14.92 -31.16
N PRO A 394 8.85 -15.35 -31.02
CA PRO A 394 7.70 -14.57 -31.50
C PRO A 394 7.66 -13.13 -30.98
N SER A 395 7.90 -12.93 -29.69
CA SER A 395 7.92 -11.58 -29.09
C SER A 395 9.07 -10.72 -29.61
N ALA A 396 10.25 -11.30 -29.86
CA ALA A 396 11.40 -10.57 -30.44
C ALA A 396 11.18 -10.19 -31.90
N GLN A 397 10.47 -11.02 -32.68
CA GLN A 397 10.05 -10.65 -34.03
C GLN A 397 9.08 -9.46 -34.03
N ALA A 398 8.20 -9.38 -33.05
CA ALA A 398 7.25 -8.28 -32.93
C ALA A 398 7.86 -7.02 -32.28
N PHE A 399 8.70 -7.18 -31.26
CA PHE A 399 9.31 -6.08 -30.51
C PHE A 399 10.62 -6.55 -29.82
N PRO A 400 11.78 -6.44 -30.45
CA PRO A 400 13.05 -6.88 -29.88
C PRO A 400 13.49 -6.02 -28.70
N LEU A 401 14.17 -6.63 -27.72
CA LEU A 401 14.65 -5.98 -26.51
C LEU A 401 16.18 -6.10 -26.37
N GLY A 402 16.83 -5.02 -26.01
CA GLY A 402 18.29 -4.95 -25.86
C GLY A 402 18.77 -4.63 -24.44
N ARG A 403 17.85 -4.47 -23.46
CA ARG A 403 18.17 -4.14 -22.07
C ARG A 403 17.01 -4.49 -21.14
N SER A 404 17.34 -5.08 -19.98
CA SER A 404 16.38 -5.26 -18.89
C SER A 404 17.09 -5.19 -17.52
N GLY A 405 16.49 -4.53 -16.54
CA GLY A 405 17.17 -4.22 -15.28
C GLY A 405 16.92 -5.21 -14.15
N ARG A 406 15.74 -5.79 -14.11
CA ARG A 406 15.28 -6.77 -13.11
C ARG A 406 14.56 -7.88 -13.85
N HIS A 407 14.61 -9.10 -13.36
CA HIS A 407 14.12 -10.31 -13.98
C HIS A 407 13.20 -11.05 -12.99
N LEU A 408 13.10 -12.37 -13.08
CA LEU A 408 12.37 -13.20 -12.15
C LEU A 408 13.29 -14.12 -11.34
N GLY A 409 12.75 -14.70 -10.28
CA GLY A 409 13.33 -15.79 -9.54
C GLY A 409 12.24 -16.58 -8.82
N VAL A 410 12.54 -17.83 -8.50
CA VAL A 410 11.64 -18.69 -7.72
C VAL A 410 12.42 -19.37 -6.59
N TYR A 411 11.84 -19.36 -5.41
CA TYR A 411 12.32 -20.13 -4.26
C TYR A 411 11.29 -21.22 -3.94
N ASP A 412 11.77 -22.45 -3.87
CA ASP A 412 10.96 -23.61 -3.46
C ASP A 412 11.26 -23.93 -1.99
N PRO A 413 10.30 -23.71 -1.08
CA PRO A 413 10.50 -23.95 0.36
C PRO A 413 10.70 -25.44 0.73
N ASP A 414 10.20 -26.37 -0.09
CA ASP A 414 10.32 -27.82 0.18
C ASP A 414 11.73 -28.34 -0.11
N SER A 415 12.33 -27.87 -1.20
CA SER A 415 13.72 -28.22 -1.56
C SER A 415 14.75 -27.24 -1.02
N GLU A 416 14.33 -26.09 -0.49
CA GLU A 416 15.17 -24.97 -0.05
C GLU A 416 16.08 -24.41 -1.16
N VAL A 417 15.62 -24.47 -2.42
CA VAL A 417 16.39 -24.04 -3.60
C VAL A 417 15.83 -22.74 -4.15
N TYR A 418 16.70 -21.74 -4.34
CA TYR A 418 16.44 -20.53 -5.11
C TYR A 418 16.99 -20.66 -6.53
N THR A 419 16.20 -20.29 -7.54
CA THR A 419 16.58 -20.32 -8.96
C THR A 419 16.33 -18.93 -9.58
N PRO A 420 17.37 -18.21 -10.05
CA PRO A 420 17.19 -17.01 -10.85
C PRO A 420 16.65 -17.36 -12.24
N ILE A 421 15.76 -16.53 -12.79
CA ILE A 421 15.12 -16.74 -14.10
C ILE A 421 15.39 -15.53 -14.98
N ASN A 422 16.12 -15.78 -16.07
CA ASN A 422 16.53 -14.74 -17.00
C ASN A 422 15.38 -14.36 -17.94
N THR A 423 14.86 -13.13 -17.82
CA THR A 423 13.82 -12.60 -18.69
C THR A 423 14.35 -11.58 -19.69
N CYS A 424 13.74 -11.50 -20.88
CA CYS A 424 14.04 -10.49 -21.87
C CYS A 424 13.57 -9.09 -21.46
N PHE A 425 12.43 -9.02 -20.79
CA PHE A 425 11.79 -7.81 -20.31
C PHE A 425 12.24 -7.48 -18.89
N GLY A 426 12.16 -6.21 -18.53
CA GLY A 426 12.32 -5.78 -17.14
C GLY A 426 11.07 -6.10 -16.32
N THR A 427 11.25 -6.31 -15.01
CA THR A 427 10.17 -6.63 -14.09
C THR A 427 10.12 -5.67 -12.90
N HIS A 428 8.93 -5.47 -12.32
CA HIS A 428 8.73 -4.68 -11.11
C HIS A 428 7.71 -5.35 -10.18
N HIS A 429 6.41 -5.34 -10.49
CA HIS A 429 5.42 -6.17 -9.82
C HIS A 429 5.12 -7.40 -10.65
N LEU A 430 4.60 -8.43 -10.00
CA LEU A 430 4.17 -9.68 -10.63
C LEU A 430 2.83 -10.13 -10.05
N MET A 431 2.02 -10.82 -10.84
CA MET A 431 0.76 -11.41 -10.41
C MET A 431 0.33 -12.57 -11.30
N PHE A 432 -0.19 -13.62 -10.68
CA PHE A 432 -0.68 -14.80 -11.39
C PHE A 432 -2.06 -14.57 -11.99
N ALA A 433 -2.25 -15.03 -13.23
CA ALA A 433 -3.55 -15.19 -13.83
C ALA A 433 -4.26 -16.47 -13.31
N GLU A 434 -5.58 -16.50 -13.45
CA GLU A 434 -6.40 -17.67 -13.14
C GLU A 434 -6.57 -18.54 -14.40
N ASP A 435 -5.46 -18.99 -15.00
CA ASP A 435 -5.43 -19.81 -16.21
C ASP A 435 -4.75 -21.16 -16.00
N GLU A 436 -4.89 -22.06 -16.99
CA GLU A 436 -4.32 -23.42 -16.92
C GLU A 436 -2.79 -23.44 -16.93
N ASP A 437 -2.15 -22.42 -17.51
CA ASP A 437 -0.70 -22.28 -17.61
C ASP A 437 -0.05 -21.69 -16.37
N ASN A 438 -0.87 -21.25 -15.40
CA ASN A 438 -0.41 -20.54 -14.22
C ASN A 438 0.47 -19.34 -14.63
N THR A 439 -0.03 -18.54 -15.58
CA THR A 439 0.72 -17.46 -16.21
C THR A 439 1.02 -16.36 -15.20
N LEU A 440 2.32 -16.04 -15.07
CA LEU A 440 2.82 -14.96 -14.23
C LEU A 440 3.05 -13.72 -15.07
N TRP A 441 2.17 -12.72 -14.93
CA TRP A 441 2.30 -11.42 -15.59
C TRP A 441 3.16 -10.47 -14.77
N THR A 442 3.94 -9.61 -15.46
CA THR A 442 4.85 -8.68 -14.79
C THR A 442 4.70 -7.26 -15.32
N SER A 443 4.79 -6.28 -14.44
CA SER A 443 5.00 -4.88 -14.81
C SER A 443 6.49 -4.54 -14.89
N GLY A 444 6.84 -3.29 -15.23
CA GLY A 444 8.23 -2.81 -15.20
C GLY A 444 9.00 -3.00 -16.51
N GLY A 445 8.40 -3.58 -17.53
CA GLY A 445 8.99 -3.77 -18.86
C GLY A 445 9.13 -2.47 -19.69
N GLY A 446 8.78 -1.32 -19.12
CA GLY A 446 8.77 -0.05 -19.85
C GLY A 446 7.70 -0.04 -20.94
N ARG A 447 8.08 -0.11 -22.20
CA ARG A 447 7.16 -0.09 -23.35
C ARG A 447 6.52 -1.43 -23.69
N VAL A 448 6.73 -2.45 -22.88
CA VAL A 448 6.16 -3.79 -23.02
C VAL A 448 5.63 -4.29 -21.70
N ILE A 449 4.68 -5.23 -21.75
CA ILE A 449 4.31 -6.10 -20.66
C ILE A 449 4.86 -7.49 -20.92
N GLY A 450 5.40 -8.15 -19.90
CA GLY A 450 5.97 -9.49 -20.00
C GLY A 450 5.18 -10.51 -19.20
N TRP A 451 5.35 -11.79 -19.57
CA TRP A 451 4.77 -12.93 -18.87
C TRP A 451 5.69 -14.14 -18.90
N LEU A 452 5.45 -15.05 -17.96
CA LEU A 452 6.06 -16.37 -17.90
C LEU A 452 4.96 -17.43 -17.74
N ASN A 453 4.92 -18.44 -18.61
CA ASN A 453 4.18 -19.69 -18.37
C ASN A 453 4.96 -20.49 -17.33
N THR A 454 4.52 -20.39 -16.06
CA THR A 454 5.27 -21.00 -14.95
C THR A 454 5.18 -22.51 -14.94
N ARG A 455 4.07 -23.10 -15.42
CA ARG A 455 3.94 -24.55 -15.57
C ARG A 455 4.99 -25.09 -16.54
N GLN A 456 5.04 -24.52 -17.76
CA GLN A 456 6.01 -24.94 -18.76
C GLN A 456 7.45 -24.75 -18.26
N TYR A 457 7.73 -23.63 -17.59
CA TYR A 457 9.05 -23.37 -17.04
C TYR A 457 9.46 -24.42 -15.98
N LEU A 458 8.57 -24.75 -15.05
CA LEU A 458 8.85 -25.75 -14.02
C LEU A 458 9.03 -27.16 -14.57
N GLU A 459 8.35 -27.49 -15.67
CA GLU A 459 8.48 -28.78 -16.35
C GLU A 459 9.75 -28.91 -17.18
N THR A 460 10.19 -27.82 -17.83
CA THR A 460 11.27 -27.89 -18.84
C THR A 460 12.58 -27.23 -18.43
N GLY A 461 12.52 -26.24 -17.53
CA GLY A 461 13.65 -25.35 -17.23
C GLY A 461 13.99 -24.37 -18.35
N ASP A 462 13.22 -24.34 -19.45
CA ASP A 462 13.47 -23.50 -20.62
C ASP A 462 12.80 -22.14 -20.48
N ALA A 463 13.55 -21.16 -19.98
CA ALA A 463 13.07 -19.79 -19.84
C ALA A 463 12.74 -19.12 -21.20
N ALA A 464 13.43 -19.48 -22.28
CA ALA A 464 13.17 -18.89 -23.60
C ALA A 464 11.80 -19.35 -24.14
N ALA A 465 11.52 -20.64 -24.06
CA ALA A 465 10.25 -21.20 -24.54
C ALA A 465 9.04 -20.82 -23.67
N SER A 466 9.28 -20.47 -22.38
CA SER A 466 8.21 -20.25 -21.39
C SER A 466 7.83 -18.79 -21.21
N GLN A 467 8.55 -17.84 -21.80
CA GLN A 467 8.31 -16.42 -21.63
C GLN A 467 7.86 -15.72 -22.89
N GLY A 468 7.22 -14.57 -22.73
CA GLY A 468 6.89 -13.67 -23.82
C GLY A 468 6.68 -12.23 -23.34
N TRP A 469 6.59 -11.33 -24.29
CA TRP A 469 6.28 -9.91 -24.05
C TRP A 469 5.59 -9.31 -25.27
N THR A 470 4.86 -8.22 -25.03
CA THR A 470 4.14 -7.51 -26.09
C THR A 470 4.13 -6.00 -25.85
N PRO A 471 4.23 -5.16 -26.89
CA PRO A 471 3.98 -3.73 -26.78
C PRO A 471 2.47 -3.43 -26.59
N PHE A 472 2.15 -2.20 -26.20
CA PHE A 472 0.78 -1.74 -26.02
C PHE A 472 0.24 -1.19 -27.34
N ILE A 473 -0.76 -1.88 -27.92
CA ILE A 473 -1.34 -1.57 -29.23
C ILE A 473 -2.85 -1.28 -29.08
N LEU A 474 -3.26 -0.07 -29.42
CA LEU A 474 -4.68 0.31 -29.48
C LEU A 474 -5.29 -0.15 -30.82
N ASP A 475 -6.47 -0.73 -30.79
CA ASP A 475 -7.30 -1.01 -31.95
C ASP A 475 -7.95 0.27 -32.49
N THR A 476 -7.15 1.12 -33.14
CA THR A 476 -7.60 2.42 -33.65
C THR A 476 -8.33 2.34 -34.98
N ASN A 477 -8.28 1.20 -35.68
CA ASN A 477 -9.11 0.97 -36.86
C ASN A 477 -10.43 0.28 -36.56
N GLY A 478 -10.63 -0.19 -35.31
CA GLY A 478 -11.90 -0.75 -34.81
C GLY A 478 -12.24 -2.15 -35.38
N ASN A 479 -11.26 -2.89 -35.91
CA ASN A 479 -11.49 -4.19 -36.52
C ASN A 479 -11.48 -5.38 -35.52
N GLY A 480 -11.13 -5.16 -34.27
CA GLY A 480 -11.07 -6.15 -33.19
C GLY A 480 -9.88 -7.12 -33.29
N ARG A 481 -8.89 -6.85 -34.12
CA ARG A 481 -7.69 -7.66 -34.31
C ARG A 481 -6.46 -6.79 -34.39
N ARG A 482 -5.36 -7.24 -33.80
CA ARG A 482 -4.07 -6.55 -33.87
C ARG A 482 -3.51 -6.64 -35.29
N ASP A 483 -3.20 -5.47 -35.86
CA ASP A 483 -2.50 -5.38 -37.13
C ASP A 483 -1.02 -5.72 -36.98
N LYS A 484 -0.44 -6.33 -38.00
CA LYS A 484 1.00 -6.60 -38.05
C LYS A 484 1.81 -5.30 -38.21
N ASP A 485 1.26 -4.36 -38.98
CA ASP A 485 1.86 -3.05 -39.27
C ASP A 485 1.00 -1.97 -38.59
N TYR A 486 1.54 -1.33 -37.58
CA TYR A 486 0.88 -0.33 -36.76
C TYR A 486 1.60 1.02 -36.80
N VAL A 487 0.90 2.09 -36.40
CA VAL A 487 1.43 3.44 -36.33
C VAL A 487 2.25 3.61 -35.03
N GLU A 488 3.39 4.28 -35.13
CA GLU A 488 4.23 4.58 -33.98
C GLU A 488 3.62 5.70 -33.09
N PRO A 489 4.00 5.83 -31.79
CA PRO A 489 3.35 6.74 -30.84
C PRO A 489 3.42 8.23 -31.21
N ASP A 490 4.49 8.66 -31.87
CA ASP A 490 4.74 10.05 -32.29
C ASP A 490 4.09 10.40 -33.63
N GLU A 491 3.52 9.42 -34.34
CA GLU A 491 2.78 9.62 -35.56
C GLU A 491 1.27 9.85 -35.29
N PRO A 492 0.53 10.59 -36.13
CA PRO A 492 -0.91 10.76 -35.97
C PRO A 492 -1.64 9.43 -36.15
N ILE A 493 -2.88 9.32 -35.60
CA ILE A 493 -3.75 8.17 -35.81
C ILE A 493 -4.06 8.01 -37.28
N ASP A 494 -3.88 6.78 -37.78
CA ASP A 494 -4.34 6.34 -39.10
C ASP A 494 -5.56 5.42 -38.91
N PRO A 495 -6.77 5.82 -39.33
CA PRO A 495 -7.97 5.00 -39.10
C PRO A 495 -7.96 3.65 -39.87
N SER A 496 -6.97 3.38 -40.69
CA SER A 496 -6.83 2.11 -41.39
C SER A 496 -5.87 1.11 -40.70
N ARG A 497 -5.17 1.54 -39.65
CA ARG A 497 -4.17 0.74 -38.91
C ARG A 497 -4.30 0.98 -37.41
N ASP A 498 -3.82 0.00 -36.64
CA ASP A 498 -3.65 0.13 -35.20
C ASP A 498 -2.57 1.13 -34.80
N LYS A 499 -2.57 1.55 -33.55
CA LYS A 499 -1.57 2.47 -33.03
C LYS A 499 -0.87 1.92 -31.78
N ARG A 500 0.45 1.86 -31.81
CA ARG A 500 1.24 1.64 -30.61
C ARG A 500 1.23 2.90 -29.73
N ILE A 501 1.17 2.71 -28.40
CA ILE A 501 1.25 3.79 -27.44
C ILE A 501 2.51 3.69 -26.58
N ASN A 502 3.00 4.83 -26.08
CA ASN A 502 4.05 4.89 -25.07
C ASN A 502 3.42 4.73 -23.69
N SER A 503 3.02 3.52 -23.36
CA SER A 503 2.54 3.15 -22.05
C SER A 503 3.46 2.14 -21.39
N GLY A 504 3.29 1.95 -20.09
CA GLY A 504 3.91 0.92 -19.30
C GLY A 504 3.03 0.64 -18.09
N TYR A 505 3.14 -0.54 -17.54
CA TYR A 505 2.45 -0.88 -16.30
C TYR A 505 3.33 -0.58 -15.10
N TYR A 506 2.77 0.13 -14.12
CA TYR A 506 3.30 0.19 -12.77
C TYR A 506 2.75 -0.99 -11.95
N ALA A 507 1.44 -1.03 -11.71
CA ALA A 507 0.77 -2.21 -11.20
C ALA A 507 0.43 -3.20 -12.32
N VAL A 508 0.20 -4.45 -11.95
CA VAL A 508 -0.32 -5.50 -12.84
C VAL A 508 -1.38 -6.30 -12.09
N ALA A 509 -2.55 -6.47 -12.70
CA ALA A 509 -3.71 -7.15 -12.11
C ALA A 509 -4.44 -7.97 -13.17
N PRO A 510 -4.18 -9.28 -13.28
CA PRO A 510 -5.00 -10.17 -14.09
C PRO A 510 -6.43 -10.23 -13.56
N ALA A 511 -7.38 -10.11 -14.46
CA ALA A 511 -8.81 -10.11 -14.18
C ALA A 511 -9.43 -11.50 -14.43
N PRO A 512 -10.58 -11.80 -13.79
CA PRO A 512 -11.27 -13.09 -14.01
C PRO A 512 -11.73 -13.34 -15.45
N ASP A 513 -11.86 -12.28 -16.28
CA ASP A 513 -12.19 -12.40 -17.70
C ASP A 513 -10.98 -12.70 -18.60
N GLY A 514 -9.81 -12.93 -18.02
CA GLY A 514 -8.55 -13.20 -18.71
C GLY A 514 -7.85 -11.95 -19.26
N SER A 515 -8.39 -10.75 -19.07
CA SER A 515 -7.68 -9.51 -19.37
C SER A 515 -6.66 -9.18 -18.27
N VAL A 516 -5.65 -8.39 -18.61
CA VAL A 516 -4.61 -7.96 -17.67
C VAL A 516 -4.64 -6.45 -17.55
N TRP A 517 -4.90 -5.95 -16.36
CA TRP A 517 -4.97 -4.53 -16.09
C TRP A 517 -3.69 -3.99 -15.47
N GLY A 518 -3.46 -2.71 -15.64
CA GLY A 518 -2.33 -2.02 -15.02
C GLY A 518 -2.56 -0.52 -14.99
N SER A 519 -1.75 0.17 -14.19
CA SER A 519 -1.75 1.62 -14.06
C SER A 519 -0.57 2.26 -14.77
N ASN A 520 -0.78 3.44 -15.34
CA ASN A 520 0.26 4.28 -15.93
C ASN A 520 0.50 5.50 -15.04
N LEU A 521 1.71 5.64 -14.49
CA LEU A 521 2.12 6.69 -13.54
C LEU A 521 2.20 8.11 -14.12
N SER A 522 1.90 8.31 -15.40
CA SER A 522 1.99 9.61 -16.05
C SER A 522 1.00 10.64 -15.49
N TYR A 523 1.01 11.84 -16.03
CA TYR A 523 -0.02 12.87 -15.83
C TYR A 523 -0.79 13.05 -17.14
N PRO A 524 -2.13 13.06 -17.14
CA PRO A 524 -3.02 12.83 -16.00
C PRO A 524 -2.96 11.40 -15.47
N GLY A 525 -2.38 10.45 -16.21
CA GLY A 525 -2.31 9.04 -15.91
C GLY A 525 -3.53 8.26 -16.41
N ALA A 526 -3.42 6.94 -16.37
CA ALA A 526 -4.44 6.07 -16.91
C ALA A 526 -4.51 4.72 -16.19
N VAL A 527 -5.65 4.05 -16.27
CA VAL A 527 -5.72 2.59 -16.16
C VAL A 527 -5.71 2.00 -17.57
N VAL A 528 -5.04 0.88 -17.71
CA VAL A 528 -4.75 0.27 -19.01
C VAL A 528 -5.15 -1.19 -18.97
N ARG A 529 -5.96 -1.62 -19.92
CA ARG A 529 -6.41 -3.00 -20.05
C ARG A 529 -5.76 -3.66 -21.24
N LEU A 530 -5.09 -4.78 -21.04
CA LEU A 530 -4.61 -5.64 -22.11
C LEU A 530 -5.55 -6.83 -22.28
N LYS A 531 -5.98 -7.09 -23.51
CA LYS A 531 -6.68 -8.31 -23.91
C LYS A 531 -5.64 -9.19 -24.62
N PRO A 532 -5.17 -10.30 -24.02
CA PRO A 532 -4.04 -11.06 -24.55
C PRO A 532 -4.33 -11.71 -25.92
N GLY A 533 -5.53 -12.29 -26.11
CA GLY A 533 -5.83 -13.14 -27.26
C GLY A 533 -5.15 -14.51 -27.15
N ASP A 534 -5.10 -15.24 -28.26
CA ASP A 534 -4.59 -16.64 -28.29
C ASP A 534 -3.05 -16.72 -28.23
N ASP A 535 -2.35 -15.72 -28.75
CA ASP A 535 -0.90 -15.57 -28.70
C ASP A 535 -0.58 -14.10 -28.38
N PRO A 536 -0.35 -13.73 -27.12
CA PRO A 536 -0.23 -12.33 -26.72
C PRO A 536 0.91 -11.58 -27.43
N SER A 537 1.94 -12.27 -27.91
CA SER A 537 3.05 -11.66 -28.64
C SER A 537 2.61 -10.97 -29.94
N ILE A 538 1.55 -11.48 -30.58
CA ILE A 538 1.04 -11.01 -31.88
C ILE A 538 -0.45 -10.67 -31.91
N THR A 539 -1.23 -11.05 -30.90
CA THR A 539 -2.71 -10.83 -30.87
C THR A 539 -3.17 -9.82 -29.84
N ALA A 540 -2.32 -9.50 -28.84
CA ALA A 540 -2.73 -8.64 -27.74
C ALA A 540 -3.12 -7.24 -28.22
N LEU A 541 -4.29 -6.78 -27.75
CA LEU A 541 -4.81 -5.42 -27.94
C LEU A 541 -4.95 -4.71 -26.59
N THR A 542 -4.79 -3.40 -26.61
CA THR A 542 -4.82 -2.54 -25.43
C THR A 542 -6.01 -1.57 -25.49
N GLU A 543 -6.63 -1.34 -24.35
CA GLU A 543 -7.55 -0.21 -24.10
C GLU A 543 -6.87 0.73 -23.09
N TYR A 544 -7.02 2.05 -23.28
CA TYR A 544 -6.33 3.06 -22.49
C TYR A 544 -7.32 4.11 -22.00
N TYR A 545 -7.49 4.22 -20.67
CA TYR A 545 -8.49 5.06 -20.02
C TYR A 545 -7.81 6.08 -19.13
N GLU A 546 -7.68 7.30 -19.61
CA GLU A 546 -7.07 8.40 -18.85
C GLU A 546 -8.02 8.93 -17.77
N LEU A 547 -7.44 9.48 -16.72
CA LEU A 547 -8.19 10.26 -15.75
C LEU A 547 -8.76 11.52 -16.40
N PRO A 548 -10.02 11.90 -16.09
CA PRO A 548 -10.73 12.95 -16.80
C PRO A 548 -10.09 14.34 -16.58
N LEU A 549 -9.93 15.08 -17.67
CA LEU A 549 -9.46 16.45 -17.69
C LEU A 549 -10.61 17.40 -18.15
N ASP A 550 -10.54 18.65 -17.67
CA ASP A 550 -11.39 19.73 -18.17
C ASP A 550 -10.86 20.31 -19.50
N ASP A 551 -11.57 21.28 -20.06
CA ASP A 551 -11.20 21.95 -21.32
C ASP A 551 -9.85 22.70 -21.26
N ASN A 552 -9.33 22.96 -20.07
CA ASN A 552 -8.03 23.62 -19.87
C ASN A 552 -6.87 22.60 -19.72
N GLY A 553 -7.19 21.30 -19.64
CA GLY A 553 -6.24 20.22 -19.37
C GLY A 553 -5.91 20.06 -17.89
N ASP A 554 -6.72 20.62 -16.99
CA ASP A 554 -6.63 20.42 -15.56
C ASP A 554 -7.51 19.20 -15.15
N PRO A 555 -7.11 18.43 -14.10
CA PRO A 555 -7.91 17.31 -13.65
C PRO A 555 -9.27 17.76 -13.14
N ILE A 556 -10.32 17.04 -13.51
CA ILE A 556 -11.67 17.30 -12.98
C ILE A 556 -11.70 17.01 -11.48
N GLU A 557 -11.05 15.91 -11.05
CA GLU A 557 -10.97 15.54 -9.64
C GLU A 557 -9.63 14.87 -9.32
N GLY A 558 -9.42 13.61 -9.70
CA GLY A 558 -8.22 12.85 -9.39
C GLY A 558 -7.20 12.80 -10.53
N PHE A 559 -5.93 12.48 -10.20
CA PHE A 559 -4.85 12.39 -11.18
C PHE A 559 -3.75 11.43 -10.74
N SER A 560 -2.99 10.96 -11.72
CA SER A 560 -1.76 10.15 -11.59
C SER A 560 -1.94 8.90 -10.72
N PRO A 561 -2.47 7.82 -11.31
CA PRO A 561 -2.66 6.53 -10.65
C PRO A 561 -1.32 5.91 -10.29
N ARG A 562 -1.30 5.14 -9.18
CA ARG A 562 -0.14 4.37 -8.77
C ARG A 562 -0.44 2.88 -8.70
N GLY A 563 -0.43 2.26 -7.53
CA GLY A 563 -0.79 0.87 -7.38
C GLY A 563 -2.28 0.65 -7.56
N MET A 564 -2.65 -0.39 -8.30
CA MET A 564 -4.03 -0.74 -8.56
C MET A 564 -4.27 -2.23 -8.43
N ASP A 565 -5.53 -2.58 -8.29
CA ASP A 565 -6.02 -3.92 -8.29
C ASP A 565 -7.38 -4.00 -8.97
N ILE A 566 -7.89 -5.21 -9.21
CA ILE A 566 -9.18 -5.44 -9.83
C ILE A 566 -10.05 -6.33 -8.93
N ASP A 567 -11.34 -6.03 -8.88
CA ASP A 567 -12.29 -6.86 -8.15
C ASP A 567 -12.84 -8.00 -9.01
N ARG A 568 -13.62 -8.90 -8.39
CA ARG A 568 -14.23 -10.05 -9.09
C ARG A 568 -15.33 -9.64 -10.08
N ASN A 569 -15.80 -8.38 -10.03
CA ASN A 569 -16.78 -7.82 -10.95
C ASN A 569 -16.13 -7.14 -12.17
N GLY A 570 -14.81 -7.02 -12.19
CA GLY A 570 -14.05 -6.38 -13.25
C GLY A 570 -13.90 -4.86 -13.09
N VAL A 571 -14.19 -4.32 -11.91
CA VAL A 571 -13.94 -2.91 -11.58
C VAL A 571 -12.48 -2.75 -11.14
N ALA A 572 -11.76 -1.84 -11.77
CA ALA A 572 -10.41 -1.49 -11.40
C ALA A 572 -10.41 -0.46 -10.27
N TRP A 573 -9.61 -0.71 -9.20
CA TRP A 573 -9.45 0.16 -8.05
C TRP A 573 -8.01 0.67 -7.97
N VAL A 574 -7.80 1.96 -7.78
CA VAL A 574 -6.48 2.58 -7.90
C VAL A 574 -6.25 3.71 -6.91
N ALA A 575 -5.05 3.74 -6.31
CA ALA A 575 -4.58 4.86 -5.50
C ALA A 575 -4.09 6.00 -6.41
N LEU A 576 -4.46 7.24 -6.09
CA LEU A 576 -4.14 8.44 -6.87
C LEU A 576 -3.24 9.41 -6.11
N ALA A 577 -2.38 10.11 -6.84
CA ALA A 577 -1.49 11.13 -6.30
C ALA A 577 -2.22 12.36 -5.72
N SER A 578 -3.47 12.54 -6.05
CA SER A 578 -4.36 13.59 -5.54
C SER A 578 -4.91 13.33 -4.12
N GLY A 579 -4.50 12.23 -3.47
CA GLY A 579 -5.06 11.82 -2.18
C GLY A 579 -6.48 11.28 -2.31
N HIS A 580 -6.71 10.47 -3.34
CA HIS A 580 -7.96 9.74 -3.58
C HIS A 580 -7.67 8.26 -3.81
N MET A 581 -8.64 7.43 -3.48
CA MET A 581 -8.87 6.16 -4.15
C MET A 581 -9.86 6.41 -5.29
N ALA A 582 -9.66 5.76 -6.44
CA ALA A 582 -10.65 5.79 -7.50
C ALA A 582 -11.04 4.37 -7.94
N SER A 583 -12.28 4.22 -8.40
CA SER A 583 -12.72 3.06 -9.16
C SER A 583 -12.94 3.42 -10.63
N PHE A 584 -12.66 2.48 -11.52
CA PHE A 584 -12.99 2.57 -12.93
C PHE A 584 -13.80 1.34 -13.36
N ASP A 585 -15.05 1.58 -13.71
CA ASP A 585 -15.97 0.56 -14.24
C ASP A 585 -16.13 0.74 -15.75
N ARG A 586 -15.47 -0.14 -16.50
CA ARG A 586 -15.50 -0.15 -17.96
C ARG A 586 -16.92 -0.31 -18.53
N SER A 587 -17.83 -0.95 -17.79
CA SER A 587 -19.20 -1.20 -18.25
C SER A 587 -20.04 0.07 -18.36
N LEU A 588 -19.61 1.15 -17.71
CA LEU A 588 -20.28 2.46 -17.73
C LEU A 588 -19.88 3.32 -18.93
N CYS A 589 -18.87 2.93 -19.70
CA CYS A 589 -18.41 3.70 -20.87
C CYS A 589 -19.52 3.87 -21.90
N LEU A 590 -19.78 5.10 -22.30
CA LEU A 590 -20.81 5.44 -23.29
C LEU A 590 -20.24 5.52 -24.72
N SER A 591 -18.98 5.88 -24.85
CA SER A 591 -18.26 5.94 -26.12
C SER A 591 -17.75 4.57 -26.56
N PRO A 592 -17.46 4.37 -27.86
CA PRO A 592 -16.83 3.13 -28.34
C PRO A 592 -15.49 2.86 -27.62
N LEU A 593 -15.26 1.58 -27.30
CA LEU A 593 -14.06 1.13 -26.57
C LEU A 593 -12.84 0.88 -27.49
N ASN A 594 -13.06 0.98 -28.80
CA ASN A 594 -12.05 0.87 -29.85
C ASN A 594 -12.35 1.86 -30.97
N GLY A 595 -11.44 1.96 -31.95
CA GLY A 595 -11.55 2.90 -33.05
C GLY A 595 -10.75 4.20 -32.80
N PRO A 596 -10.79 5.15 -33.75
CA PRO A 596 -9.88 6.29 -33.77
C PRO A 596 -10.11 7.29 -32.62
N GLU A 597 -11.24 7.25 -31.94
CA GLU A 597 -11.59 8.13 -30.83
C GLU A 597 -11.29 7.52 -29.46
N ALA A 598 -11.03 6.20 -29.38
CA ALA A 598 -10.77 5.49 -28.12
C ALA A 598 -9.29 5.65 -27.68
N THR A 599 -8.87 6.88 -27.37
CA THR A 599 -7.45 7.27 -27.18
C THR A 599 -7.12 7.76 -25.77
N GLY A 600 -8.02 7.63 -24.80
CA GLY A 600 -7.76 7.95 -23.39
C GLY A 600 -8.89 8.71 -22.71
N GLN A 601 -9.32 9.87 -23.23
CA GLN A 601 -10.36 10.72 -22.63
C GLN A 601 -11.79 10.32 -23.03
N HIS A 602 -12.01 9.14 -23.58
CA HIS A 602 -13.28 8.72 -24.19
C HIS A 602 -14.27 8.05 -23.21
N CYS A 603 -13.89 7.82 -21.96
CA CYS A 603 -14.77 7.20 -20.95
C CYS A 603 -14.67 7.88 -19.57
N PRO A 604 -14.99 9.16 -19.44
CA PRO A 604 -14.95 9.86 -18.16
C PRO A 604 -15.99 9.32 -17.15
N GLU A 605 -17.12 8.82 -17.64
CA GLU A 605 -18.23 8.27 -16.84
C GLU A 605 -17.90 6.95 -16.12
N GLY A 606 -16.83 6.27 -16.51
CA GLY A 606 -16.32 5.07 -15.83
C GLY A 606 -15.68 5.35 -14.47
N TRP A 607 -15.29 6.60 -14.20
CA TRP A 607 -14.54 6.97 -13.02
C TRP A 607 -15.43 7.40 -11.85
N THR A 608 -15.06 6.92 -10.62
CA THR A 608 -15.62 7.41 -9.36
C THR A 608 -14.47 7.65 -8.38
N PHE A 609 -14.54 8.77 -7.64
CA PHE A 609 -13.46 9.20 -6.75
C PHE A 609 -13.89 9.21 -5.29
N TYR A 610 -12.97 8.83 -4.39
CA TYR A 610 -13.16 8.78 -2.95
C TYR A 610 -11.99 9.47 -2.27
N THR A 611 -12.22 10.66 -1.70
CA THR A 611 -11.16 11.42 -1.00
C THR A 611 -10.69 10.66 0.23
N GLU A 612 -9.38 10.44 0.36
CA GLU A 612 -8.78 9.76 1.50
C GLU A 612 -8.80 10.62 2.77
N PRO A 613 -8.90 10.00 3.97
CA PRO A 613 -9.26 10.71 5.21
C PRO A 613 -8.07 11.39 5.90
N LEU A 614 -7.35 12.27 5.20
CA LEU A 614 -6.35 13.19 5.74
C LEU A 614 -6.66 14.65 5.38
N PRO A 615 -6.16 15.63 6.14
CA PRO A 615 -6.27 17.03 5.75
C PRO A 615 -5.60 17.30 4.38
N GLN A 616 -6.16 18.22 3.60
CA GLN A 616 -5.55 18.68 2.35
C GLN A 616 -4.32 19.56 2.64
N PHE A 617 -3.36 19.60 1.72
CA PHE A 617 -2.26 20.56 1.73
C PHE A 617 -2.77 22.01 1.69
N LYS A 618 -1.96 22.94 2.19
CA LYS A 618 -2.26 24.36 2.06
C LYS A 618 -2.12 24.85 0.61
N ASN A 619 -2.85 25.90 0.28
CA ASN A 619 -2.88 26.55 -1.05
C ASN A 619 -3.48 25.65 -2.17
N ILE A 620 -4.30 24.67 -1.82
CA ILE A 620 -5.02 23.83 -2.75
C ILE A 620 -6.52 24.04 -2.53
N ASP A 621 -7.22 24.44 -3.59
CA ASP A 621 -8.65 24.74 -3.56
C ASP A 621 -9.52 23.53 -3.99
N THR A 622 -8.91 22.54 -4.67
CA THR A 622 -9.61 21.34 -5.17
C THR A 622 -9.73 20.28 -4.08
N PRO A 623 -10.78 19.44 -4.08
CA PRO A 623 -10.87 18.27 -3.22
C PRO A 623 -9.64 17.37 -3.33
N GLY A 624 -9.30 16.69 -2.25
CA GLY A 624 -8.15 15.80 -2.13
C GLY A 624 -7.59 15.78 -0.72
N SER A 625 -6.49 15.10 -0.52
CA SER A 625 -5.83 15.04 0.78
C SER A 625 -4.30 14.99 0.65
N SER A 626 -3.60 15.17 1.77
CA SER A 626 -2.15 14.99 1.84
C SER A 626 -1.73 13.51 1.89
N GLU A 627 -2.68 12.57 1.75
CA GLU A 627 -2.35 11.16 1.66
C GLU A 627 -1.60 10.87 0.35
N GLY A 628 -0.71 9.93 0.41
CA GLY A 628 0.04 9.43 -0.73
C GLY A 628 0.05 7.91 -0.69
N SER A 629 -1.13 7.31 -0.81
CA SER A 629 -1.26 5.86 -0.86
C SER A 629 -0.42 5.27 -1.98
N TYR A 630 0.31 4.21 -1.67
CA TYR A 630 1.23 3.58 -2.61
C TYR A 630 0.51 2.59 -3.51
N TYR A 631 -0.39 1.79 -2.94
CA TYR A 631 -1.08 0.71 -3.62
C TYR A 631 -2.52 0.57 -3.13
N THR A 632 -3.41 0.22 -4.05
CA THR A 632 -4.73 -0.34 -3.75
C THR A 632 -4.68 -1.85 -3.92
N TRP A 633 -5.11 -2.58 -2.92
CA TRP A 633 -5.35 -4.01 -2.94
C TRP A 633 -6.85 -4.26 -2.74
N VAL A 634 -7.43 -5.26 -3.40
CA VAL A 634 -8.85 -5.60 -3.23
C VAL A 634 -8.99 -6.92 -2.50
N ASP A 635 -9.73 -6.93 -1.40
CA ASP A 635 -10.11 -8.14 -0.68
C ASP A 635 -11.20 -8.91 -1.44
N GLN A 636 -10.79 -9.64 -2.47
CA GLN A 636 -11.71 -10.37 -3.35
C GLN A 636 -12.49 -11.47 -2.63
N PHE A 637 -11.96 -12.02 -1.54
CA PHE A 637 -12.44 -13.23 -0.87
C PHE A 637 -12.87 -13.01 0.59
N ASN A 638 -13.07 -11.76 0.99
CA ASN A 638 -13.44 -11.42 2.36
C ASN A 638 -12.45 -11.98 3.41
N THR A 639 -11.17 -11.85 3.15
CA THR A 639 -10.11 -12.32 4.05
C THR A 639 -10.03 -11.50 5.34
N PHE A 640 -10.47 -10.24 5.29
CA PHE A 640 -10.46 -9.35 6.45
C PHE A 640 -11.80 -9.33 7.21
N GLY A 641 -12.90 -9.71 6.56
CA GLY A 641 -14.21 -9.76 7.21
C GLY A 641 -15.10 -8.52 7.00
N LEU A 642 -14.74 -7.63 6.07
CA LEU A 642 -15.55 -6.45 5.69
C LEU A 642 -16.44 -6.69 4.48
N GLY A 643 -16.36 -7.82 3.83
CA GLY A 643 -17.07 -8.17 2.61
C GLY A 643 -16.13 -8.51 1.46
N GLU A 644 -16.67 -9.25 0.47
CA GLU A 644 -15.95 -9.53 -0.77
C GLU A 644 -15.81 -8.26 -1.61
N ASN A 645 -14.69 -8.14 -2.33
CA ASN A 645 -14.37 -7.02 -3.20
C ASN A 645 -14.20 -5.67 -2.46
N THR A 646 -13.81 -5.70 -1.19
CA THR A 646 -13.50 -4.48 -0.43
C THR A 646 -12.13 -3.93 -0.84
N PRO A 647 -12.04 -2.71 -1.42
CA PRO A 647 -10.78 -2.09 -1.77
C PRO A 647 -10.12 -1.48 -0.52
N ILE A 648 -8.79 -1.63 -0.42
CA ILE A 648 -7.99 -1.17 0.71
C ILE A 648 -6.73 -0.48 0.18
N ASN A 649 -6.54 0.77 0.57
CA ASN A 649 -5.33 1.55 0.26
C ASN A 649 -4.27 1.43 1.36
N THR A 650 -3.03 1.62 0.98
CA THR A 650 -1.88 1.51 1.90
C THR A 650 -1.71 2.67 2.89
N GLY A 651 -2.49 3.75 2.81
CA GLY A 651 -2.56 4.84 3.77
C GLY A 651 -1.21 5.29 4.36
N ASN A 652 -0.25 5.58 3.49
CA ASN A 652 1.15 5.74 3.86
C ASN A 652 1.43 6.91 4.79
N GLN A 653 0.70 8.02 4.62
CA GLN A 653 0.87 9.21 5.43
C GLN A 653 -0.01 9.19 6.69
N SER A 654 -1.14 8.51 6.64
CA SER A 654 -2.00 8.29 7.81
C SER A 654 -1.44 7.24 8.78
N GLY A 655 -0.45 6.44 8.37
CA GLY A 655 0.08 5.33 9.16
C GLY A 655 -0.98 4.25 9.39
N ALA A 656 -1.80 3.96 8.38
CA ALA A 656 -2.94 3.05 8.47
C ALA A 656 -3.13 2.30 7.14
N LEU A 657 -3.84 1.16 7.17
CA LEU A 657 -4.54 0.69 5.98
C LEU A 657 -5.91 1.39 5.93
N LEU A 658 -6.34 1.78 4.74
CA LEU A 658 -7.58 2.53 4.52
C LEU A 658 -8.55 1.66 3.73
N ALA A 659 -9.47 0.97 4.42
CA ALA A 659 -10.51 0.18 3.79
C ALA A 659 -11.71 1.06 3.46
N LEU A 660 -12.20 0.97 2.22
CA LEU A 660 -13.43 1.63 1.79
C LEU A 660 -14.57 0.61 1.82
N ASN A 661 -15.48 0.76 2.77
CA ASN A 661 -16.61 -0.14 2.92
C ASN A 661 -17.93 0.64 2.83
N GLU A 662 -18.78 0.30 1.87
CA GLU A 662 -20.06 0.99 1.63
C GLU A 662 -19.94 2.53 1.50
N GLY A 663 -18.81 3.01 0.97
CA GLY A 663 -18.52 4.43 0.78
C GLY A 663 -17.92 5.14 2.00
N GLU A 664 -17.73 4.43 3.11
CA GLU A 664 -17.16 4.96 4.35
C GLU A 664 -15.74 4.42 4.61
N TRP A 665 -14.88 5.27 5.13
CA TRP A 665 -13.50 4.89 5.43
C TRP A 665 -13.37 4.21 6.81
N ILE A 666 -12.76 3.04 6.84
CA ILE A 666 -12.30 2.35 8.05
C ILE A 666 -10.78 2.44 8.10
N ARG A 667 -10.24 3.13 9.10
CA ARG A 667 -8.81 3.39 9.24
C ARG A 667 -8.18 2.36 10.19
N LEU A 668 -7.42 1.43 9.65
CA LEU A 668 -6.72 0.38 10.40
C LEU A 668 -5.37 0.96 10.89
N ARG A 669 -5.40 1.78 11.93
CA ARG A 669 -4.27 2.63 12.35
C ARG A 669 -3.26 1.89 13.20
N VAL A 670 -2.00 1.93 12.79
CA VAL A 670 -0.86 1.68 13.68
C VAL A 670 -0.55 2.96 14.45
N PRO A 671 -0.63 2.95 15.79
CA PRO A 671 -0.52 4.18 16.57
C PRO A 671 0.90 4.77 16.49
N TYR A 672 1.03 5.91 15.81
CA TYR A 672 2.27 6.65 15.65
C TYR A 672 2.86 7.03 17.03
N PRO A 673 4.17 6.90 17.29
CA PRO A 673 5.25 6.62 16.35
C PRO A 673 5.73 5.15 16.31
N LEU A 674 4.87 4.12 16.49
CA LEU A 674 5.28 2.73 16.29
C LEU A 674 5.80 2.47 14.86
N GLY A 675 5.37 3.28 13.91
CA GLY A 675 5.82 3.30 12.53
C GLY A 675 5.01 2.35 11.63
N PHE A 676 4.39 2.93 10.61
CA PHE A 676 3.73 2.18 9.55
C PHE A 676 3.81 2.95 8.23
N TYR A 677 4.36 2.30 7.22
CA TYR A 677 4.45 2.79 5.86
C TYR A 677 4.60 1.56 4.97
N THR A 678 3.53 1.13 4.33
CA THR A 678 3.55 -0.09 3.54
C THR A 678 3.45 0.19 2.05
N LYS A 679 3.97 -0.74 1.24
CA LYS A 679 3.90 -0.67 -0.23
C LYS A 679 3.03 -1.76 -0.83
N TRP A 680 2.75 -2.79 -0.05
CA TRP A 680 1.90 -3.89 -0.42
C TRP A 680 1.24 -4.48 0.82
N MET A 681 0.12 -5.14 0.64
CA MET A 681 -0.53 -5.97 1.63
C MET A 681 -0.99 -7.27 1.00
N ASP A 682 -1.21 -8.28 1.84
CA ASP A 682 -1.68 -9.60 1.40
C ASP A 682 -2.67 -10.15 2.43
N GLY A 683 -3.78 -10.74 1.97
CA GLY A 683 -4.82 -11.28 2.84
C GLY A 683 -4.80 -12.80 2.87
N ARG A 684 -4.82 -13.40 4.08
CA ARG A 684 -4.78 -14.86 4.25
C ARG A 684 -5.88 -15.35 5.18
N ILE A 685 -6.41 -16.55 4.86
CA ILE A 685 -7.33 -17.31 5.69
C ILE A 685 -6.61 -18.56 6.19
N ASP A 686 -6.22 -18.54 7.46
CA ASP A 686 -5.53 -19.64 8.12
C ASP A 686 -6.52 -20.73 8.56
N ASP A 687 -7.69 -20.35 9.07
CA ASP A 687 -8.76 -21.28 9.49
C ASP A 687 -10.14 -20.62 9.34
N PRO A 688 -10.91 -20.98 8.32
CA PRO A 688 -12.27 -20.45 8.15
C PRO A 688 -13.20 -20.70 9.36
N ALA A 689 -12.97 -21.77 10.13
CA ALA A 689 -13.79 -22.13 11.30
C ALA A 689 -13.45 -21.32 12.55
N ALA A 690 -12.25 -20.74 12.62
CA ALA A 690 -11.82 -19.90 13.75
C ALA A 690 -12.38 -18.45 13.70
N GLY A 691 -13.20 -18.13 12.71
CA GLY A 691 -13.79 -16.81 12.53
C GLY A 691 -12.72 -15.73 12.30
N TRP A 692 -12.81 -14.62 13.04
CA TRP A 692 -11.88 -13.49 12.90
C TRP A 692 -10.42 -13.85 13.23
N LYS A 693 -10.20 -14.84 14.12
CA LYS A 693 -8.85 -15.28 14.50
C LYS A 693 -8.13 -16.03 13.40
N GLY A 694 -8.88 -16.70 12.54
CA GLY A 694 -8.34 -17.48 11.44
C GLY A 694 -8.18 -16.70 10.13
N ARG A 695 -8.17 -15.37 10.16
CA ARG A 695 -8.04 -14.52 8.96
C ARG A 695 -7.44 -13.17 9.28
N GLY A 696 -6.88 -12.50 8.29
CA GLY A 696 -6.37 -11.16 8.44
C GLY A 696 -5.54 -10.66 7.26
N LEU A 697 -5.08 -9.42 7.37
CA LEU A 697 -4.21 -8.77 6.41
C LEU A 697 -2.79 -8.72 6.93
N TRP A 698 -1.84 -8.99 6.07
CA TRP A 698 -0.41 -8.88 6.32
C TRP A 698 0.16 -7.67 5.55
N ALA A 699 0.93 -6.84 6.22
CA ALA A 699 1.57 -5.67 5.63
C ALA A 699 2.93 -5.41 6.29
N THR A 700 3.76 -4.60 5.66
CA THR A 700 5.12 -4.32 6.13
C THR A 700 5.28 -2.89 6.60
N TYR A 701 6.31 -2.63 7.40
CA TYR A 701 6.86 -1.29 7.53
C TYR A 701 8.08 -1.17 6.60
N SER A 702 7.90 -0.48 5.50
CA SER A 702 8.78 -0.52 4.33
C SER A 702 9.36 0.84 3.92
N SER A 703 9.60 1.74 4.87
CA SER A 703 10.38 2.94 4.56
C SER A 703 11.75 2.53 4.01
N ARG A 704 12.16 3.11 2.88
CA ARG A 704 13.44 2.79 2.20
C ARG A 704 14.66 3.05 3.07
N THR A 705 14.48 3.74 4.14
CA THR A 705 15.49 4.05 5.14
C THR A 705 14.92 3.74 6.51
N PRO A 706 15.23 2.57 7.11
CA PRO A 706 14.73 2.19 8.43
C PRO A 706 14.97 3.25 9.50
N PHE A 707 16.02 4.03 9.39
CA PHE A 707 16.34 5.13 10.30
C PHE A 707 15.44 6.37 10.16
N HIS A 708 14.55 6.42 9.17
CA HIS A 708 13.46 7.41 9.11
C HIS A 708 12.26 7.01 9.95
N MET A 709 12.28 5.84 10.56
CA MET A 709 11.45 5.53 11.71
C MET A 709 11.84 6.41 12.88
N GLU A 710 10.87 6.76 13.70
CA GLU A 710 11.05 7.68 14.83
C GLU A 710 12.12 7.24 15.84
N THR A 711 12.42 5.96 15.89
CA THR A 711 13.39 5.37 16.82
C THR A 711 14.83 5.38 16.32
N GLY A 712 15.06 5.75 15.05
CA GLY A 712 16.40 5.92 14.48
C GLY A 712 17.18 4.61 14.24
N PRO A 713 18.52 4.67 14.13
CA PRO A 713 19.37 3.50 13.88
C PRO A 713 19.16 2.38 14.89
N GLY A 714 19.19 1.14 14.42
CA GLY A 714 18.94 -0.05 15.25
C GLY A 714 17.49 -0.50 15.31
N THR A 715 16.55 0.26 14.70
CA THR A 715 15.17 -0.17 14.52
C THR A 715 15.08 -1.09 13.31
N SER A 716 14.60 -2.31 13.51
CA SER A 716 14.36 -3.27 12.43
C SER A 716 13.12 -2.93 11.65
N SER A 717 13.08 -3.34 10.39
CA SER A 717 11.84 -3.40 9.61
C SER A 717 10.84 -4.34 10.28
N LYS A 718 9.54 -4.10 10.03
CA LYS A 718 8.47 -4.79 10.74
C LYS A 718 7.46 -5.39 9.77
N VAL A 719 6.80 -6.44 10.23
CA VAL A 719 5.60 -6.98 9.60
C VAL A 719 4.43 -6.87 10.58
N TYR A 720 3.27 -6.59 10.04
CA TYR A 720 2.02 -6.40 10.75
C TYR A 720 0.97 -7.41 10.31
N HIS A 721 0.21 -7.92 11.27
CA HIS A 721 -1.01 -8.69 11.02
C HIS A 721 -2.20 -7.92 11.58
N PHE A 722 -3.11 -7.50 10.71
CA PHE A 722 -4.35 -6.82 11.06
C PHE A 722 -5.50 -7.82 11.06
N GLN A 723 -6.26 -7.84 12.14
CA GLN A 723 -7.44 -8.69 12.31
C GLN A 723 -8.63 -7.86 12.77
N MET A 724 -9.82 -8.18 12.28
CA MET A 724 -11.07 -7.51 12.64
C MET A 724 -11.95 -8.45 13.48
N ARG A 725 -12.09 -8.15 14.76
CA ARG A 725 -12.99 -8.89 15.66
C ARG A 725 -14.40 -8.30 15.67
N PRO A 726 -15.44 -9.07 16.08
CA PRO A 726 -16.83 -8.61 16.08
C PRO A 726 -17.10 -7.39 16.99
N ASP A 727 -16.43 -7.31 18.13
CA ASP A 727 -16.46 -6.16 19.04
C ASP A 727 -15.14 -6.01 19.80
N PRO A 728 -14.86 -4.83 20.41
CA PRO A 728 -13.57 -4.54 21.04
C PRO A 728 -13.18 -5.43 22.22
N LEU A 729 -14.09 -6.21 22.77
CA LEU A 729 -13.85 -7.11 23.91
C LEU A 729 -13.92 -8.60 23.55
N THR A 730 -14.17 -8.94 22.28
CA THR A 730 -14.14 -10.33 21.82
C THR A 730 -12.73 -10.90 21.95
N LYS A 731 -12.65 -12.05 22.63
CA LYS A 731 -11.42 -12.84 22.84
C LYS A 731 -11.13 -13.78 21.68
#